data_aef0b406bf802634e2fa47cacae9c310
#
_entry.id   aef0b406bf802634e2fa47cacae9c310
#
_cell.length_a   1.000
_cell.length_b   1.000
_cell.length_c   1.000
_cell.angle_alpha   90.00
_cell.angle_beta   90.00
_cell.angle_gamma   90.00
#
_symmetry.space_group_name_H-M   'P 1'
#
loop_
_entity.id
_entity.type
_entity.pdbx_description
1 polymer ?
#
loop_
_entity_poly.entity_id
_entity_poly.type
_entity_poly.pdbx_seq_one_letter_code
_entity_poly.pdbx_strand_id
1 'polypeptide(L)'
;MRRESDVTELRRVLCAALESGRPVGAPGRLGLHHERFARADASVPHRPTLIGGVPQGPSSPAPGLFAVEELLSRVKEFGLEQILVPYVRRTDDTGPLRAAGFVAAAAGSEGLVRLPGEVTDVLRGRIGEQRLGELRARHDEYRELSWELIPLGDLPRQPAAREAFAALHQQEGGRGALWSAEALDTLAQGSLADRTDLLVRRRGGDVVQAGLLVRSHNGRGIYSLTQALAPDAPEVRQALYEASLYELYLHARRTGLEWVHLGPGDAERMRALGADQFVPLDHWLRAPGVDAEPEQPTEAEVSAFATEPVAAVPVPGPARFRGRPKFDLLDLSGNTNPFLGADGRYPELDTAELARTYLTTVGRLPGHEGLGELGAEYALFTSGAVDAVMLLLAALASPGEAVCVTPPTFELYAHFARVLRLPVVEAPLLGDDLARLDVERILAADPRVTFLCDPNNPVGTRLDPEQVLELVTRSRGLVVIDEAYVEFSAGPSYAPLIVRHDNLIVLRTLSKAWGLAGARCGVALAQPGLVDALRRVQVPFGFTNASQWAVRDRLTDSARVLDSVRRILSERDRMARALARHPAVERVFPSEANFLLVRTHQHERVMEQLRGAGITVADTARLVPGTCRVSIADERAGGTLLDALSRVR
;
A
#
# COMPACT_ATOMS: atom_id res chain seq x y z
N MET A 1 0.18 19.31 -16.27
CA MET A 1 -0.74 20.46 -16.41
C MET A 1 -2.15 20.10 -16.91
N ARG A 2 -2.35 19.24 -17.93
CA ARG A 2 -3.72 18.81 -18.32
C ARG A 2 -4.43 17.95 -17.27
N ARG A 3 -3.71 17.05 -16.56
CA ARG A 3 -4.30 16.16 -15.54
C ARG A 3 -4.88 16.87 -14.30
N GLU A 4 -4.31 17.98 -13.85
CA GLU A 4 -4.87 18.76 -12.74
C GLU A 4 -6.12 19.53 -13.13
N SER A 5 -6.23 19.99 -14.39
CA SER A 5 -7.42 20.67 -14.89
C SER A 5 -8.61 19.71 -14.98
N ASP A 6 -8.38 18.47 -15.41
CA ASP A 6 -9.45 17.48 -15.62
C ASP A 6 -10.01 16.96 -14.29
N VAL A 7 -9.16 16.71 -13.29
CA VAL A 7 -9.58 16.35 -11.92
C VAL A 7 -10.31 17.51 -11.24
N THR A 8 -9.86 18.75 -11.46
CA THR A 8 -10.51 19.95 -10.92
C THR A 8 -11.87 20.16 -11.56
N GLU A 9 -11.98 19.97 -12.87
CA GLU A 9 -13.24 20.05 -13.60
C GLU A 9 -14.19 18.93 -13.17
N LEU A 10 -13.73 17.71 -13.05
CA LEU A 10 -14.51 16.58 -12.55
C LEU A 10 -15.02 16.84 -11.12
N ARG A 11 -14.16 17.34 -10.22
CA ARG A 11 -14.58 17.78 -8.87
C ARG A 11 -15.65 18.86 -8.92
N ARG A 12 -15.51 19.85 -9.81
CA ARG A 12 -16.45 20.93 -9.99
C ARG A 12 -17.81 20.42 -10.46
N VAL A 13 -17.83 19.52 -11.45
CA VAL A 13 -19.04 18.88 -11.96
C VAL A 13 -19.71 18.01 -10.89
N LEU A 14 -18.91 17.24 -10.12
CA LEU A 14 -19.37 16.45 -8.99
C LEU A 14 -20.04 17.31 -7.92
N CYS A 15 -19.44 18.44 -7.55
CA CYS A 15 -20.01 19.37 -6.59
C CYS A 15 -21.33 19.96 -7.10
N ALA A 16 -21.39 20.40 -8.37
CA ALA A 16 -22.61 20.93 -8.98
C ALA A 16 -23.73 19.89 -9.09
N ALA A 17 -23.38 18.63 -9.38
CA ALA A 17 -24.33 17.53 -9.42
C ALA A 17 -25.00 17.31 -8.06
N LEU A 18 -24.21 17.39 -7.00
CA LEU A 18 -24.69 17.27 -5.62
C LEU A 18 -25.48 18.51 -5.16
N GLU A 19 -25.13 19.68 -5.70
CA GLU A 19 -25.82 20.95 -5.41
C GLU A 19 -27.19 21.06 -6.07
N SER A 20 -27.42 20.37 -7.19
CA SER A 20 -28.72 20.41 -7.86
C SER A 20 -29.88 19.81 -7.05
N GLY A 21 -29.59 19.04 -5.99
CA GLY A 21 -30.54 18.60 -4.97
C GLY A 21 -31.77 17.82 -5.46
N ARG A 22 -31.75 17.32 -6.70
CA ARG A 22 -32.83 16.49 -7.22
C ARG A 22 -32.45 15.03 -7.23
N PRO A 23 -32.85 14.25 -6.19
CA PRO A 23 -32.77 12.81 -6.27
C PRO A 23 -33.79 12.35 -7.32
N VAL A 24 -33.30 11.72 -8.37
CA VAL A 24 -34.16 11.07 -9.33
C VAL A 24 -33.99 9.56 -9.18
N GLY A 25 -34.86 8.98 -8.44
CA GLY A 25 -34.94 7.54 -8.23
C GLY A 25 -36.07 7.20 -7.28
N ALA A 26 -36.64 6.01 -7.40
CA ALA A 26 -37.63 5.54 -6.46
C ALA A 26 -37.10 5.63 -5.01
N PRO A 27 -37.91 6.04 -4.04
CA PRO A 27 -37.53 6.02 -2.62
C PRO A 27 -37.00 4.63 -2.28
N GLY A 28 -35.81 4.53 -1.75
CA GLY A 28 -35.18 3.26 -1.35
C GLY A 28 -33.91 2.86 -2.11
N ARG A 29 -33.49 3.58 -3.16
CA ARG A 29 -32.26 3.31 -3.93
C ARG A 29 -31.28 4.47 -3.96
N LEU A 30 -31.37 5.42 -3.05
CA LEU A 30 -30.47 6.57 -2.98
C LEU A 30 -29.24 6.25 -2.15
N GLY A 31 -28.08 6.46 -2.72
CA GLY A 31 -26.80 6.32 -2.01
C GLY A 31 -26.72 7.32 -0.85
N LEU A 32 -26.39 6.82 0.32
CA LEU A 32 -26.51 7.48 1.63
C LEU A 32 -25.31 8.37 2.01
N HIS A 33 -24.47 8.84 1.06
CA HIS A 33 -23.18 9.47 1.38
C HIS A 33 -22.95 10.87 0.81
N HIS A 34 -24.00 11.67 0.63
CA HIS A 34 -23.92 12.96 -0.07
C HIS A 34 -23.32 14.14 0.71
N GLU A 35 -23.28 14.08 2.01
CA GLU A 35 -23.03 15.28 2.84
C GLU A 35 -21.63 15.88 2.76
N ARG A 36 -20.62 15.13 2.28
CA ARG A 36 -19.23 15.60 2.25
C ARG A 36 -18.82 16.36 0.99
N PHE A 37 -19.64 16.36 -0.05
CA PHE A 37 -19.34 17.07 -1.32
C PHE A 37 -19.73 18.54 -1.34
N ALA A 38 -20.59 18.96 -0.44
CA ALA A 38 -21.23 20.27 -0.46
C ALA A 38 -20.34 21.48 -0.15
N ARG A 39 -19.05 21.31 0.08
CA ARG A 39 -18.16 22.39 0.54
C ARG A 39 -17.19 22.94 -0.51
N ALA A 40 -17.30 22.60 -1.78
CA ALA A 40 -16.41 23.13 -2.80
C ALA A 40 -17.16 23.90 -3.88
N ASP A 41 -16.93 25.18 -3.88
CA ASP A 41 -17.10 26.18 -4.95
C ASP A 41 -18.48 26.38 -5.63
N ALA A 42 -19.10 27.55 -5.39
CA ALA A 42 -20.42 27.98 -5.84
C ALA A 42 -20.49 28.45 -7.32
N SER A 43 -19.44 28.23 -8.14
CA SER A 43 -19.34 28.86 -9.47
C SER A 43 -19.76 27.99 -10.66
N VAL A 44 -20.26 26.77 -10.45
CA VAL A 44 -20.58 25.82 -11.54
C VAL A 44 -22.08 25.86 -11.88
N PRO A 45 -22.47 25.93 -13.17
CA PRO A 45 -23.86 25.87 -13.54
C PRO A 45 -24.50 24.53 -13.17
N HIS A 46 -25.66 24.60 -12.50
CA HIS A 46 -26.42 23.43 -12.08
C HIS A 46 -26.95 22.67 -13.30
N ARG A 47 -26.51 21.40 -13.45
CA ARG A 47 -27.09 20.49 -14.43
C ARG A 47 -27.88 19.40 -13.73
N PRO A 48 -29.05 18.99 -14.25
CA PRO A 48 -29.80 17.88 -13.71
C PRO A 48 -28.99 16.60 -13.74
N THR A 49 -28.79 15.96 -12.58
CA THR A 49 -27.90 14.79 -12.42
C THR A 49 -28.65 13.63 -11.78
N LEU A 50 -28.54 12.44 -12.36
CA LEU A 50 -28.96 11.19 -11.73
C LEU A 50 -27.83 10.70 -10.83
N ILE A 51 -28.17 10.43 -9.58
CA ILE A 51 -27.24 9.82 -8.65
C ILE A 51 -27.60 8.34 -8.55
N GLY A 52 -26.71 7.47 -9.06
CA GLY A 52 -26.86 6.02 -9.03
C GLY A 52 -26.02 5.42 -7.90
N GLY A 53 -26.57 4.44 -7.21
CA GLY A 53 -25.88 3.67 -6.20
C GLY A 53 -26.86 2.71 -5.52
N VAL A 54 -26.40 1.54 -5.15
CA VAL A 54 -27.20 0.59 -4.36
C VAL A 54 -26.67 0.65 -2.93
N PRO A 55 -27.49 1.06 -1.94
CA PRO A 55 -27.05 1.11 -0.55
C PRO A 55 -26.90 -0.34 -0.02
N GLN A 56 -25.73 -0.90 -0.10
CA GLN A 56 -25.36 -2.18 0.52
C GLN A 56 -24.19 -2.02 1.49
N GLY A 57 -24.08 -0.87 2.11
CA GLY A 57 -22.98 -0.56 3.02
C GLY A 57 -22.48 0.87 2.84
N PRO A 58 -21.38 1.23 3.49
CA PRO A 58 -20.85 2.60 3.48
C PRO A 58 -20.25 3.06 2.15
N SER A 59 -20.04 2.15 1.21
CA SER A 59 -19.65 2.45 -0.18
C SER A 59 -20.66 1.85 -1.15
N SER A 60 -20.86 2.50 -2.29
CA SER A 60 -21.67 1.94 -3.38
C SER A 60 -20.88 0.84 -4.07
N PRO A 61 -21.42 -0.39 -4.26
CA PRO A 61 -20.80 -1.36 -5.14
C PRO A 61 -20.80 -0.84 -6.58
N ALA A 62 -19.79 -1.20 -7.35
CA ALA A 62 -19.81 -0.92 -8.79
C ALA A 62 -21.04 -1.58 -9.40
N PRO A 63 -21.87 -0.86 -10.15
CA PRO A 63 -23.02 -1.44 -10.84
C PRO A 63 -22.55 -2.49 -11.85
N GLY A 64 -23.14 -3.69 -11.81
CA GLY A 64 -23.00 -4.65 -12.89
C GLY A 64 -23.62 -4.12 -14.20
N LEU A 65 -23.37 -4.80 -15.32
CA LEU A 65 -23.80 -4.35 -16.66
C LEU A 65 -25.29 -3.99 -16.73
N PHE A 66 -26.16 -4.82 -16.16
CA PHE A 66 -27.62 -4.55 -16.14
C PHE A 66 -27.98 -3.30 -15.30
N ALA A 67 -27.28 -3.06 -14.21
CA ALA A 67 -27.52 -1.89 -13.38
C ALA A 67 -27.05 -0.59 -14.06
N VAL A 68 -25.97 -0.66 -14.84
CA VAL A 68 -25.50 0.47 -15.66
C VAL A 68 -26.49 0.80 -16.76
N GLU A 69 -27.03 -0.20 -17.47
CA GLU A 69 -28.08 0.00 -18.48
C GLU A 69 -29.35 0.61 -17.89
N GLU A 70 -29.75 0.19 -16.69
CA GLU A 70 -30.88 0.79 -15.98
C GLU A 70 -30.60 2.27 -15.65
N LEU A 71 -29.42 2.61 -15.18
CA LEU A 71 -29.03 4.00 -14.92
C LEU A 71 -29.09 4.86 -16.19
N LEU A 72 -28.59 4.35 -17.32
CA LEU A 72 -28.63 5.02 -18.61
C LEU A 72 -30.05 5.20 -19.14
N SER A 73 -30.91 4.20 -18.93
CA SER A 73 -32.34 4.28 -19.29
C SER A 73 -33.06 5.37 -18.50
N ARG A 74 -32.82 5.44 -17.19
CA ARG A 74 -33.43 6.45 -16.31
C ARG A 74 -32.99 7.87 -16.64
N VAL A 75 -31.73 8.08 -17.02
CA VAL A 75 -31.26 9.40 -17.48
C VAL A 75 -32.06 9.88 -18.68
N LYS A 76 -32.34 8.99 -19.65
CA LYS A 76 -33.17 9.32 -20.81
C LYS A 76 -34.63 9.57 -20.43
N GLU A 77 -35.19 8.71 -19.57
CA GLU A 77 -36.56 8.80 -19.08
C GLU A 77 -36.85 10.16 -18.39
N PHE A 78 -35.89 10.62 -17.58
CA PHE A 78 -36.03 11.82 -16.78
C PHE A 78 -35.43 13.08 -17.44
N GLY A 79 -34.91 12.99 -18.66
CA GLY A 79 -34.31 14.11 -19.38
C GLY A 79 -33.07 14.69 -18.68
N LEU A 80 -32.29 13.85 -17.98
CA LEU A 80 -31.10 14.26 -17.25
C LEU A 80 -29.87 14.22 -18.14
N GLU A 81 -28.84 15.01 -17.81
CA GLU A 81 -27.62 15.10 -18.60
C GLU A 81 -26.43 14.34 -17.98
N GLN A 82 -26.49 14.05 -16.70
CA GLN A 82 -25.36 13.51 -15.96
C GLN A 82 -25.76 12.33 -15.08
N ILE A 83 -24.80 11.43 -14.83
CA ILE A 83 -24.92 10.33 -13.88
C ILE A 83 -23.70 10.36 -12.97
N LEU A 84 -23.90 10.31 -11.65
CA LEU A 84 -22.88 10.15 -10.64
C LEU A 84 -23.11 8.84 -9.89
N VAL A 85 -22.06 7.99 -9.81
CA VAL A 85 -22.01 6.83 -8.91
C VAL A 85 -20.94 7.12 -7.86
N PRO A 86 -21.33 7.53 -6.63
CA PRO A 86 -20.38 7.95 -5.61
C PRO A 86 -19.78 6.76 -4.86
N TYR A 87 -18.57 6.92 -4.35
CA TYR A 87 -17.90 6.02 -3.41
C TYR A 87 -17.83 4.55 -3.86
N VAL A 88 -17.52 4.33 -5.12
CA VAL A 88 -17.26 2.98 -5.62
C VAL A 88 -15.88 2.54 -5.15
N ARG A 89 -15.78 1.35 -4.60
CA ARG A 89 -14.49 0.77 -4.19
C ARG A 89 -13.65 0.47 -5.41
N ARG A 90 -12.37 0.82 -5.38
CA ARG A 90 -11.43 0.46 -6.46
C ARG A 90 -11.25 -1.04 -6.63
N THR A 91 -11.60 -1.82 -5.62
CA THR A 91 -11.58 -3.28 -5.64
C THR A 91 -12.78 -3.91 -6.34
N ASP A 92 -13.81 -3.12 -6.65
CA ASP A 92 -15.00 -3.60 -7.33
C ASP A 92 -14.76 -3.73 -8.85
N ASP A 93 -15.54 -4.56 -9.52
CA ASP A 93 -15.53 -4.62 -10.98
C ASP A 93 -16.13 -3.34 -11.57
N THR A 94 -15.28 -2.45 -12.03
CA THR A 94 -15.64 -1.18 -12.65
C THR A 94 -15.71 -1.23 -14.19
N GLY A 95 -15.44 -2.39 -14.79
CA GLY A 95 -15.50 -2.60 -16.23
C GLY A 95 -16.80 -2.11 -16.87
N PRO A 96 -17.99 -2.44 -16.34
CA PRO A 96 -19.25 -1.96 -16.87
C PRO A 96 -19.41 -0.44 -16.86
N LEU A 97 -18.88 0.25 -15.84
CA LEU A 97 -18.90 1.72 -15.76
C LEU A 97 -17.99 2.33 -16.84
N ARG A 98 -16.79 1.80 -17.01
CA ARG A 98 -15.84 2.24 -18.04
C ARG A 98 -16.39 2.04 -19.44
N ALA A 99 -16.91 0.84 -19.73
CA ALA A 99 -17.54 0.53 -21.02
C ALA A 99 -18.71 1.45 -21.35
N ALA A 100 -19.41 1.95 -20.34
CA ALA A 100 -20.51 2.92 -20.51
C ALA A 100 -20.04 4.37 -20.56
N GLY A 101 -18.73 4.65 -20.58
CA GLY A 101 -18.18 6.01 -20.71
C GLY A 101 -18.20 6.81 -19.42
N PHE A 102 -18.17 6.17 -18.26
CA PHE A 102 -17.97 6.85 -16.98
C PHE A 102 -16.48 7.11 -16.73
N VAL A 103 -16.18 8.24 -16.11
CA VAL A 103 -14.85 8.66 -15.70
C VAL A 103 -14.72 8.62 -14.18
N ALA A 104 -13.61 8.08 -13.67
CA ALA A 104 -13.34 7.98 -12.26
C ALA A 104 -12.57 9.19 -11.70
N ALA A 105 -12.91 9.60 -10.48
CA ALA A 105 -12.13 10.55 -9.69
C ALA A 105 -11.95 10.02 -8.27
N ALA A 106 -10.76 10.18 -7.71
CA ALA A 106 -10.46 9.71 -6.36
C ALA A 106 -11.37 10.37 -5.32
N ALA A 107 -11.98 9.54 -4.45
CA ALA A 107 -12.95 9.95 -3.45
C ALA A 107 -12.48 9.75 -2.00
N GLY A 108 -11.19 9.46 -1.78
CA GLY A 108 -10.64 9.11 -0.48
C GLY A 108 -10.63 7.61 -0.23
N SER A 109 -10.85 7.20 1.01
CA SER A 109 -10.91 5.79 1.39
C SER A 109 -12.02 5.54 2.41
N GLU A 110 -12.53 4.33 2.49
CA GLU A 110 -13.25 3.88 3.68
C GLU A 110 -12.27 3.23 4.66
N GLY A 111 -12.50 3.41 5.96
CA GLY A 111 -11.61 2.93 7.01
C GLY A 111 -12.31 1.97 7.96
N LEU A 112 -11.54 1.00 8.49
CA LEU A 112 -12.04 -0.02 9.39
C LEU A 112 -11.08 -0.21 10.56
N VAL A 113 -11.64 -0.34 11.76
CA VAL A 113 -10.94 -0.64 13.01
C VAL A 113 -11.25 -2.06 13.43
N ARG A 114 -10.29 -2.97 13.34
CA ARG A 114 -10.44 -4.33 13.87
C ARG A 114 -10.22 -4.34 15.38
N LEU A 115 -10.96 -5.16 16.08
CA LEU A 115 -10.93 -5.27 17.54
C LEU A 115 -10.61 -6.71 17.99
N PRO A 116 -9.39 -7.21 17.74
CA PRO A 116 -9.01 -8.60 18.07
C PRO A 116 -8.84 -8.85 19.57
N GLY A 117 -8.85 -7.80 20.40
CA GLY A 117 -8.63 -7.86 21.83
C GLY A 117 -9.28 -6.70 22.56
N GLU A 118 -8.81 -6.40 23.77
CA GLU A 118 -9.29 -5.26 24.53
C GLU A 118 -9.03 -3.95 23.77
N VAL A 119 -10.06 -3.08 23.72
CA VAL A 119 -10.03 -1.83 22.93
C VAL A 119 -8.82 -0.97 23.26
N THR A 120 -8.52 -0.83 24.55
CA THR A 120 -7.39 -0.02 25.02
C THR A 120 -6.04 -0.55 24.50
N ASP A 121 -5.83 -1.86 24.51
CA ASP A 121 -4.57 -2.47 24.07
C ASP A 121 -4.42 -2.41 22.55
N VAL A 122 -5.51 -2.66 21.83
CA VAL A 122 -5.56 -2.57 20.37
C VAL A 122 -5.25 -1.15 19.90
N LEU A 123 -5.90 -0.15 20.49
CA LEU A 123 -5.69 1.24 20.12
C LEU A 123 -4.30 1.74 20.55
N ARG A 124 -3.80 1.36 21.74
CA ARG A 124 -2.45 1.69 22.19
C ARG A 124 -1.41 1.26 21.19
N GLY A 125 -1.52 0.05 20.65
CA GLY A 125 -0.61 -0.47 19.64
C GLY A 125 -0.66 0.26 18.30
N ARG A 126 -1.77 0.94 17.96
CA ARG A 126 -1.97 1.58 16.65
C ARG A 126 -1.74 3.09 16.65
N ILE A 127 -2.23 3.78 17.68
CA ILE A 127 -2.19 5.25 17.74
C ILE A 127 -1.29 5.80 18.85
N GLY A 128 -0.66 4.93 19.64
CA GLY A 128 0.21 5.28 20.74
C GLY A 128 -0.52 5.72 22.01
N GLU A 129 0.20 5.79 23.13
CA GLU A 129 -0.36 6.09 24.46
C GLU A 129 -0.92 7.51 24.55
N GLN A 130 -0.22 8.50 23.97
CA GLN A 130 -0.67 9.91 24.01
C GLN A 130 -2.04 10.07 23.33
N ARG A 131 -2.19 9.59 22.09
CA ARG A 131 -3.44 9.76 21.35
C ARG A 131 -4.59 8.95 21.95
N LEU A 132 -4.30 7.77 22.46
CA LEU A 132 -5.27 6.99 23.23
C LEU A 132 -5.73 7.74 24.50
N GLY A 133 -4.79 8.37 25.20
CA GLY A 133 -5.11 9.21 26.37
C GLY A 133 -6.06 10.35 26.02
N GLU A 134 -5.83 11.02 24.87
CA GLU A 134 -6.73 12.09 24.38
C GLU A 134 -8.14 11.56 24.08
N LEU A 135 -8.27 10.40 23.41
CA LEU A 135 -9.57 9.81 23.09
C LEU A 135 -10.33 9.44 24.38
N ARG A 136 -9.64 8.87 25.36
CA ARG A 136 -10.23 8.52 26.66
C ARG A 136 -10.67 9.75 27.44
N ALA A 137 -9.85 10.79 27.48
CA ALA A 137 -10.21 12.03 28.15
C ALA A 137 -11.48 12.66 27.53
N ARG A 138 -11.60 12.64 26.20
CA ARG A 138 -12.81 13.11 25.50
C ARG A 138 -14.02 12.22 25.82
N HIS A 139 -13.83 10.89 25.85
CA HIS A 139 -14.91 9.99 26.24
C HIS A 139 -15.38 10.24 27.67
N ASP A 140 -14.47 10.47 28.62
CA ASP A 140 -14.80 10.76 30.01
C ASP A 140 -15.49 12.14 30.16
N GLU A 141 -15.09 13.16 29.38
CA GLU A 141 -15.72 14.48 29.34
C GLU A 141 -17.20 14.41 28.94
N TYR A 142 -17.53 13.53 27.99
CA TYR A 142 -18.92 13.38 27.51
C TYR A 142 -19.66 12.18 28.12
N ARG A 143 -19.14 11.60 29.20
CA ARG A 143 -19.70 10.40 29.85
C ARG A 143 -21.09 10.61 30.43
N GLU A 144 -21.43 11.86 30.80
CA GLU A 144 -22.75 12.18 31.35
C GLU A 144 -23.86 12.25 30.30
N LEU A 145 -23.50 12.33 29.00
CA LEU A 145 -24.48 12.25 27.94
C LEU A 145 -25.05 10.83 27.84
N SER A 146 -26.36 10.71 27.74
CA SER A 146 -26.98 9.41 27.47
C SER A 146 -26.46 8.86 26.13
N TRP A 147 -26.26 7.55 26.03
CA TRP A 147 -25.92 6.86 24.81
C TRP A 147 -26.94 5.73 24.61
N GLU A 148 -27.84 5.91 23.66
CA GLU A 148 -28.97 5.02 23.41
C GLU A 148 -28.93 4.50 21.99
N LEU A 149 -29.13 3.21 21.80
CA LEU A 149 -29.35 2.55 20.53
C LEU A 149 -30.81 2.12 20.42
N ILE A 150 -31.51 2.66 19.46
CA ILE A 150 -32.91 2.36 19.19
C ILE A 150 -32.97 1.48 17.95
N PRO A 151 -33.42 0.21 18.03
CA PRO A 151 -33.63 -0.62 16.85
C PRO A 151 -34.55 0.11 15.85
N LEU A 152 -34.18 0.08 14.58
CA LEU A 152 -34.92 0.84 13.54
C LEU A 152 -36.39 0.36 13.43
N GLY A 153 -36.64 -0.91 13.69
CA GLY A 153 -38.01 -1.45 13.78
C GLY A 153 -38.88 -0.87 14.90
N ASP A 154 -38.26 -0.33 15.96
CA ASP A 154 -38.97 0.34 17.06
C ASP A 154 -39.15 1.86 16.84
N LEU A 155 -38.62 2.42 15.77
CA LEU A 155 -38.67 3.84 15.47
C LEU A 155 -40.08 4.43 15.38
N PRO A 156 -41.13 3.71 14.89
CA PRO A 156 -42.49 4.21 14.90
C PRO A 156 -43.02 4.54 16.31
N ARG A 157 -42.44 3.93 17.36
CA ARG A 157 -42.76 4.18 18.77
C ARG A 157 -41.92 5.32 19.38
N GLN A 158 -40.98 5.87 18.63
CA GLN A 158 -39.99 6.88 19.06
C GLN A 158 -40.02 8.13 18.16
N PRO A 159 -41.15 8.83 17.99
CA PRO A 159 -41.27 9.93 17.04
C PRO A 159 -40.28 11.08 17.33
N ALA A 160 -40.01 11.37 18.61
CA ALA A 160 -39.07 12.43 18.99
C ALA A 160 -37.63 12.12 18.56
N ALA A 161 -37.17 10.89 18.61
CA ALA A 161 -35.84 10.49 18.15
C ALA A 161 -35.74 10.57 16.63
N ARG A 162 -36.78 10.16 15.91
CA ARG A 162 -36.90 10.24 14.46
C ARG A 162 -36.82 11.68 13.96
N GLU A 163 -37.62 12.58 14.56
CA GLU A 163 -37.64 14.00 14.19
C GLU A 163 -36.32 14.69 14.52
N ALA A 164 -35.72 14.40 15.68
CA ALA A 164 -34.43 14.94 16.06
C ALA A 164 -33.30 14.50 15.10
N PHE A 165 -33.29 13.24 14.68
CA PHE A 165 -32.35 12.75 13.67
C PHE A 165 -32.46 13.55 12.37
N ALA A 166 -33.69 13.70 11.85
CA ALA A 166 -33.92 14.44 10.61
C ALA A 166 -33.53 15.92 10.75
N ALA A 167 -33.87 16.55 11.88
CA ALA A 167 -33.53 17.95 12.16
C ALA A 167 -32.01 18.19 12.23
N LEU A 168 -31.26 17.33 12.93
CA LEU A 168 -29.81 17.44 13.02
C LEU A 168 -29.12 17.27 11.66
N HIS A 169 -29.53 16.29 10.86
CA HIS A 169 -28.98 16.08 9.52
C HIS A 169 -29.34 17.23 8.56
N GLN A 170 -30.50 17.82 8.70
CA GLN A 170 -30.89 19.00 7.93
C GLN A 170 -30.03 20.23 8.27
N GLN A 171 -29.66 20.41 9.55
CA GLN A 171 -28.82 21.52 10.00
C GLN A 171 -27.36 21.37 9.57
N GLU A 172 -26.81 20.14 9.51
CA GLU A 172 -25.41 19.92 9.13
C GLU A 172 -25.10 20.17 7.65
N GLY A 173 -26.04 19.95 6.75
CA GLY A 173 -25.78 19.96 5.30
C GLY A 173 -26.61 20.91 4.45
N GLY A 174 -27.62 21.57 4.99
CA GLY A 174 -28.51 22.46 4.21
C GLY A 174 -29.32 21.76 3.12
N ARG A 175 -29.40 20.41 3.09
CA ARG A 175 -29.99 19.62 1.98
C ARG A 175 -30.76 18.40 2.48
N GLY A 176 -31.85 18.70 3.16
CA GLY A 176 -32.69 17.82 3.93
C GLY A 176 -33.40 16.64 3.25
N ALA A 177 -33.01 16.21 2.05
CA ALA A 177 -33.79 15.18 1.36
C ALA A 177 -33.31 13.74 1.67
N LEU A 178 -32.04 13.54 2.00
CA LEU A 178 -31.47 12.19 2.12
C LEU A 178 -31.74 11.55 3.49
N TRP A 179 -31.69 12.35 4.54
CA TRP A 179 -31.85 11.88 5.92
C TRP A 179 -33.12 12.47 6.55
N SER A 180 -34.21 12.49 5.75
CA SER A 180 -35.52 12.93 6.23
C SER A 180 -36.17 11.85 7.13
N ALA A 181 -37.19 12.28 7.87
CA ALA A 181 -38.01 11.33 8.65
C ALA A 181 -38.63 10.25 7.77
N GLU A 182 -39.03 10.58 6.53
CA GLU A 182 -39.58 9.64 5.54
C GLU A 182 -38.54 8.64 5.06
N ALA A 183 -37.28 9.07 4.90
CA ALA A 183 -36.18 8.17 4.55
C ALA A 183 -35.93 7.14 5.65
N LEU A 184 -35.99 7.56 6.92
CA LEU A 184 -35.92 6.64 8.05
C LEU A 184 -37.08 5.64 8.09
N ASP A 185 -38.31 6.10 7.81
CA ASP A 185 -39.48 5.23 7.75
C ASP A 185 -39.35 4.20 6.63
N THR A 186 -38.80 4.60 5.50
CA THR A 186 -38.51 3.69 4.38
C THR A 186 -37.46 2.63 4.76
N LEU A 187 -36.38 3.04 5.44
CA LEU A 187 -35.37 2.12 5.95
C LEU A 187 -35.95 1.15 7.00
N ALA A 188 -36.83 1.66 7.88
CA ALA A 188 -37.50 0.85 8.92
C ALA A 188 -38.43 -0.22 8.34
N GLN A 189 -38.91 -0.06 7.12
CA GLN A 189 -39.73 -1.03 6.40
C GLN A 189 -38.89 -1.93 5.45
N GLY A 190 -37.61 -1.62 5.27
CA GLY A 190 -36.73 -2.33 4.36
C GLY A 190 -36.02 -3.53 5.00
N SER A 191 -35.25 -4.26 4.18
CA SER A 191 -34.48 -5.44 4.59
C SER A 191 -33.33 -5.15 5.58
N LEU A 192 -33.03 -3.87 5.83
CA LEU A 192 -32.02 -3.45 6.80
C LEU A 192 -32.59 -3.15 8.19
N ALA A 193 -33.91 -3.13 8.37
CA ALA A 193 -34.56 -2.74 9.62
C ALA A 193 -34.06 -3.52 10.83
N ASP A 194 -33.93 -4.85 10.71
CA ASP A 194 -33.50 -5.73 11.78
C ASP A 194 -32.01 -5.64 12.13
N ARG A 195 -31.24 -4.94 11.29
CA ARG A 195 -29.78 -4.80 11.46
C ARG A 195 -29.32 -3.37 11.67
N THR A 196 -30.24 -2.44 11.74
CA THR A 196 -29.96 -1.01 11.87
C THR A 196 -30.45 -0.48 13.19
N ASP A 197 -29.58 0.22 13.89
CA ASP A 197 -29.88 0.92 15.12
C ASP A 197 -29.71 2.44 14.90
N LEU A 198 -30.64 3.22 15.44
CA LEU A 198 -30.53 4.66 15.54
C LEU A 198 -29.75 4.99 16.82
N LEU A 199 -28.56 5.56 16.66
CA LEU A 199 -27.79 6.12 17.76
C LEU A 199 -28.35 7.49 18.14
N VAL A 200 -28.63 7.71 19.41
CA VAL A 200 -29.06 8.99 19.96
C VAL A 200 -28.26 9.32 21.21
N ARG A 201 -27.72 10.55 21.27
CA ARG A 201 -27.13 11.11 22.50
C ARG A 201 -27.90 12.35 22.94
N ARG A 202 -28.11 12.46 24.26
CA ARG A 202 -28.88 13.57 24.84
C ARG A 202 -28.08 14.28 25.91
N ARG A 203 -28.26 15.61 25.94
CA ARG A 203 -27.82 16.47 27.05
C ARG A 203 -29.09 17.00 27.73
N GLY A 204 -29.40 16.51 28.93
CA GLY A 204 -30.71 16.78 29.54
C GLY A 204 -31.84 16.15 28.71
N GLY A 205 -32.68 16.94 28.07
CA GLY A 205 -33.75 16.47 27.17
C GLY A 205 -33.39 16.57 25.68
N ASP A 206 -32.37 17.36 25.34
CA ASP A 206 -32.05 17.72 23.97
C ASP A 206 -31.14 16.70 23.29
N VAL A 207 -31.45 16.32 22.06
CA VAL A 207 -30.62 15.45 21.24
C VAL A 207 -29.46 16.26 20.68
N VAL A 208 -28.22 15.92 21.07
CA VAL A 208 -26.99 16.58 20.63
C VAL A 208 -26.24 15.81 19.57
N GLN A 209 -26.58 14.53 19.38
CA GLN A 209 -26.05 13.69 18.33
C GLN A 209 -27.06 12.63 17.93
N ALA A 210 -27.16 12.37 16.63
CA ALA A 210 -27.93 11.26 16.10
C ALA A 210 -27.22 10.64 14.90
N GLY A 211 -27.30 9.31 14.76
CA GLY A 211 -26.61 8.59 13.68
C GLY A 211 -27.23 7.22 13.40
N LEU A 212 -26.86 6.61 12.29
CA LEU A 212 -27.27 5.25 11.95
C LEU A 212 -26.07 4.29 12.03
N LEU A 213 -26.26 3.21 12.74
CA LEU A 213 -25.35 2.12 12.88
C LEU A 213 -25.95 0.86 12.24
N VAL A 214 -25.25 0.24 11.29
CA VAL A 214 -25.73 -0.94 10.58
C VAL A 214 -24.83 -2.12 10.89
N ARG A 215 -25.40 -3.19 11.45
CA ARG A 215 -24.67 -4.44 11.66
C ARG A 215 -24.43 -5.14 10.32
N SER A 216 -23.21 -5.67 10.11
CA SER A 216 -22.88 -6.42 8.91
C SER A 216 -23.78 -7.65 8.75
N HIS A 217 -23.94 -8.09 7.50
CA HIS A 217 -24.78 -9.27 7.20
C HIS A 217 -24.27 -10.57 7.84
N ASN A 218 -22.97 -10.66 8.11
CA ASN A 218 -22.34 -11.79 8.78
C ASN A 218 -22.32 -11.66 10.32
N GLY A 219 -22.87 -10.56 10.86
CA GLY A 219 -22.94 -10.32 12.31
C GLY A 219 -21.60 -10.03 12.99
N ARG A 220 -20.51 -9.85 12.24
CA ARG A 220 -19.16 -9.71 12.81
C ARG A 220 -18.73 -8.25 13.02
N GLY A 221 -19.43 -7.29 12.46
CA GLY A 221 -19.05 -5.90 12.57
C GLY A 221 -20.20 -4.93 12.48
N ILE A 222 -19.87 -3.65 12.65
CA ILE A 222 -20.83 -2.55 12.61
C ILE A 222 -20.31 -1.41 11.73
N TYR A 223 -21.18 -0.89 10.89
CA TYR A 223 -20.94 0.28 10.05
C TYR A 223 -21.50 1.51 10.75
N SER A 224 -20.67 2.53 10.96
CA SER A 224 -21.12 3.89 11.28
C SER A 224 -21.50 4.59 9.97
N LEU A 225 -22.79 4.49 9.61
CA LEU A 225 -23.28 4.91 8.30
C LEU A 225 -23.35 6.42 8.18
N THR A 226 -23.93 7.09 9.17
CA THR A 226 -23.99 8.54 9.28
C THR A 226 -24.05 8.98 10.73
N GLN A 227 -23.57 10.20 11.01
CA GLN A 227 -23.67 10.85 12.31
C GLN A 227 -23.85 12.35 12.10
N ALA A 228 -24.88 12.93 12.68
CA ALA A 228 -25.10 14.35 12.76
C ALA A 228 -24.95 14.85 14.20
N LEU A 229 -24.35 16.01 14.36
CA LEU A 229 -24.04 16.64 15.64
C LEU A 229 -24.71 18.02 15.72
N ALA A 230 -25.17 18.38 16.91
CA ALA A 230 -25.71 19.73 17.14
C ALA A 230 -24.75 20.82 16.67
N PRO A 231 -25.25 22.00 16.24
CA PRO A 231 -24.45 23.10 15.76
C PRO A 231 -23.71 23.78 16.93
N ASP A 232 -22.54 23.23 17.25
CA ASP A 232 -21.59 23.73 18.26
C ASP A 232 -20.29 24.18 17.57
N ALA A 233 -19.34 24.72 18.34
CA ALA A 233 -18.01 25.03 17.85
C ALA A 233 -17.33 23.78 17.25
N PRO A 234 -16.50 23.93 16.18
CA PRO A 234 -15.89 22.79 15.50
C PRO A 234 -15.12 21.86 16.43
N GLU A 235 -14.45 22.40 17.46
CA GLU A 235 -13.66 21.64 18.45
C GLU A 235 -14.59 20.78 19.33
N VAL A 236 -15.73 21.30 19.75
CA VAL A 236 -16.74 20.60 20.54
C VAL A 236 -17.36 19.45 19.72
N ARG A 237 -17.69 19.73 18.47
CA ARG A 237 -18.22 18.71 17.54
C ARG A 237 -17.21 17.60 17.30
N GLN A 238 -15.93 17.95 17.09
CA GLN A 238 -14.86 16.97 16.92
C GLN A 238 -14.69 16.11 18.19
N ALA A 239 -14.69 16.73 19.37
CA ALA A 239 -14.55 16.03 20.64
C ALA A 239 -15.73 15.06 20.91
N LEU A 240 -16.96 15.50 20.64
CA LEU A 240 -18.16 14.66 20.78
C LEU A 240 -18.15 13.49 19.79
N TYR A 241 -17.74 13.72 18.54
CA TYR A 241 -17.59 12.66 17.55
C TYR A 241 -16.58 11.60 18.00
N GLU A 242 -15.40 12.01 18.48
CA GLU A 242 -14.35 11.11 18.95
C GLU A 242 -14.78 10.33 20.23
N ALA A 243 -15.49 11.00 21.16
CA ALA A 243 -16.07 10.36 22.32
C ALA A 243 -17.10 9.27 21.94
N SER A 244 -17.95 9.56 20.98
CA SER A 244 -18.96 8.61 20.47
C SER A 244 -18.33 7.43 19.75
N LEU A 245 -17.27 7.69 19.01
CA LEU A 245 -16.54 6.63 18.30
C LEU A 245 -15.84 5.68 19.28
N TYR A 246 -15.21 6.23 20.34
CA TYR A 246 -14.59 5.40 21.36
C TYR A 246 -15.64 4.54 22.10
N GLU A 247 -16.82 5.11 22.44
CA GLU A 247 -17.93 4.34 23.01
C GLU A 247 -18.43 3.23 22.05
N LEU A 248 -18.45 3.53 20.73
CA LEU A 248 -18.82 2.53 19.73
C LEU A 248 -17.82 1.37 19.69
N TYR A 249 -16.51 1.62 19.87
CA TYR A 249 -15.52 0.55 20.00
C TYR A 249 -15.76 -0.32 21.24
N LEU A 250 -16.05 0.33 22.38
CA LEU A 250 -16.38 -0.38 23.62
C LEU A 250 -17.67 -1.20 23.45
N HIS A 251 -18.68 -0.63 22.81
CA HIS A 251 -19.93 -1.32 22.51
C HIS A 251 -19.70 -2.53 21.59
N ALA A 252 -18.97 -2.35 20.50
CA ALA A 252 -18.64 -3.42 19.58
C ALA A 252 -17.95 -4.59 20.30
N ARG A 253 -16.99 -4.28 21.17
CA ARG A 253 -16.29 -5.30 21.95
C ARG A 253 -17.20 -6.02 22.96
N ARG A 254 -18.04 -5.29 23.68
CA ARG A 254 -19.03 -5.86 24.65
C ARG A 254 -20.03 -6.78 23.97
N THR A 255 -20.41 -6.50 22.73
CA THR A 255 -21.38 -7.27 21.95
C THR A 255 -20.76 -8.35 21.07
N GLY A 256 -19.44 -8.56 21.19
CA GLY A 256 -18.74 -9.61 20.45
C GLY A 256 -18.48 -9.30 18.98
N LEU A 257 -18.61 -8.03 18.57
CA LEU A 257 -18.26 -7.60 17.22
C LEU A 257 -16.74 -7.49 17.07
N GLU A 258 -16.23 -7.84 15.89
CA GLU A 258 -14.81 -7.93 15.63
C GLU A 258 -14.24 -6.64 15.01
N TRP A 259 -15.10 -5.78 14.46
CA TRP A 259 -14.67 -4.56 13.79
C TRP A 259 -15.74 -3.46 13.74
N VAL A 260 -15.26 -2.22 13.63
CA VAL A 260 -16.06 -1.01 13.42
C VAL A 260 -15.63 -0.32 12.14
N HIS A 261 -16.54 -0.02 11.25
CA HIS A 261 -16.31 0.70 10.01
C HIS A 261 -16.61 2.19 10.20
N LEU A 262 -15.66 3.05 9.80
CA LEU A 262 -15.70 4.49 10.03
C LEU A 262 -16.39 5.30 8.92
N GLY A 263 -16.79 4.62 7.85
CA GLY A 263 -17.30 5.29 6.64
C GLY A 263 -16.19 5.87 5.76
N PRO A 264 -16.57 6.54 4.65
CA PRO A 264 -15.64 7.21 3.75
C PRO A 264 -15.00 8.43 4.42
N GLY A 265 -13.70 8.65 4.15
CA GLY A 265 -13.01 9.80 4.69
C GLY A 265 -11.54 9.87 4.31
N ASP A 266 -10.84 10.78 4.98
CA ASP A 266 -9.39 10.91 4.86
C ASP A 266 -8.68 9.79 5.64
N ALA A 267 -7.76 9.08 4.98
CA ALA A 267 -7.08 7.93 5.55
C ALA A 267 -6.19 8.28 6.75
N GLU A 268 -5.55 9.45 6.75
CA GLU A 268 -4.68 9.88 7.85
C GLU A 268 -5.50 10.17 9.12
N ARG A 269 -6.62 10.88 8.95
CA ARG A 269 -7.56 11.12 10.06
C ARG A 269 -8.12 9.81 10.63
N MET A 270 -8.46 8.86 9.76
CA MET A 270 -8.97 7.56 10.21
C MET A 270 -7.91 6.72 10.93
N ARG A 271 -6.63 6.80 10.51
CA ARG A 271 -5.51 6.17 11.25
C ARG A 271 -5.41 6.74 12.66
N ALA A 272 -5.52 8.06 12.81
CA ALA A 272 -5.51 8.71 14.12
C ALA A 272 -6.70 8.31 15.03
N LEU A 273 -7.71 7.65 14.47
CA LEU A 273 -8.85 7.05 15.17
C LEU A 273 -8.72 5.52 15.36
N GLY A 274 -7.59 4.94 14.97
CA GLY A 274 -7.29 3.52 15.16
C GLY A 274 -7.60 2.62 13.97
N ALA A 275 -7.99 3.17 12.80
CA ALA A 275 -8.21 2.37 11.61
C ALA A 275 -6.92 1.69 11.14
N ASP A 276 -7.03 0.42 10.81
CA ASP A 276 -5.93 -0.45 10.39
C ASP A 276 -6.18 -1.11 9.03
N GLN A 277 -7.35 -0.91 8.46
CA GLN A 277 -7.67 -1.29 7.09
C GLN A 277 -8.30 -0.14 6.33
N PHE A 278 -7.96 -0.02 5.05
CA PHE A 278 -8.45 1.04 4.17
C PHE A 278 -8.81 0.44 2.81
N VAL A 279 -9.93 0.90 2.25
CA VAL A 279 -10.33 0.57 0.88
C VAL A 279 -10.45 1.87 0.11
N PRO A 280 -9.63 2.10 -0.91
CA PRO A 280 -9.72 3.29 -1.75
C PRO A 280 -11.06 3.36 -2.49
N LEU A 281 -11.60 4.57 -2.60
CA LEU A 281 -12.88 4.85 -3.22
C LEU A 281 -12.71 5.82 -4.39
N ASP A 282 -13.54 5.64 -5.41
CA ASP A 282 -13.67 6.55 -6.53
C ASP A 282 -15.12 7.00 -6.71
N HIS A 283 -15.28 8.20 -7.25
CA HIS A 283 -16.54 8.66 -7.83
C HIS A 283 -16.52 8.43 -9.32
N TRP A 284 -17.58 7.90 -9.86
CA TRP A 284 -17.73 7.66 -11.28
C TRP A 284 -18.77 8.60 -11.86
N LEU A 285 -18.36 9.42 -12.82
CA LEU A 285 -19.20 10.42 -13.47
C LEU A 285 -19.30 10.16 -14.97
N ARG A 286 -20.49 10.26 -15.51
CA ARG A 286 -20.74 10.38 -16.94
C ARG A 286 -21.47 11.67 -17.21
N ALA A 287 -20.88 12.57 -18.00
CA ALA A 287 -21.43 13.88 -18.35
C ALA A 287 -21.04 14.26 -19.78
N PRO A 288 -21.85 15.09 -20.48
CA PRO A 288 -21.45 15.63 -21.79
C PRO A 288 -20.16 16.44 -21.69
N GLY A 289 -19.20 16.17 -22.58
CA GLY A 289 -17.90 16.85 -22.62
C GLY A 289 -16.89 16.39 -21.58
N VAL A 290 -17.20 15.34 -20.83
CA VAL A 290 -16.24 14.58 -20.01
C VAL A 290 -15.95 13.29 -20.77
N ASP A 291 -14.88 13.31 -21.55
CA ASP A 291 -14.43 12.13 -22.28
C ASP A 291 -13.75 11.16 -21.32
N ALA A 292 -14.06 9.88 -21.46
CA ALA A 292 -13.25 8.83 -20.85
C ALA A 292 -11.81 8.98 -21.37
N GLU A 293 -10.82 9.02 -20.48
CA GLU A 293 -9.46 8.82 -20.92
C GLU A 293 -9.41 7.50 -21.74
N PRO A 294 -8.63 7.46 -22.85
CA PRO A 294 -8.48 6.24 -23.61
C PRO A 294 -8.12 5.12 -22.65
N GLU A 295 -8.81 4.00 -22.77
CA GLU A 295 -8.67 2.82 -21.94
C GLU A 295 -7.23 2.62 -21.48
N GLN A 296 -7.01 2.74 -20.17
CA GLN A 296 -5.88 2.00 -19.62
C GLN A 296 -6.18 0.53 -19.90
N PRO A 297 -5.25 -0.20 -20.52
CA PRO A 297 -5.51 -1.57 -20.93
C PRO A 297 -6.07 -2.36 -19.75
N THR A 298 -7.20 -2.96 -19.93
CA THR A 298 -8.00 -3.67 -18.91
C THR A 298 -7.31 -4.93 -18.37
N GLU A 299 -6.28 -5.39 -19.03
CA GLU A 299 -5.18 -6.24 -18.58
C GLU A 299 -3.93 -5.61 -19.17
N ALA A 300 -2.93 -5.30 -18.36
CA ALA A 300 -1.65 -4.89 -18.88
C ALA A 300 -1.24 -5.93 -19.92
N GLU A 301 -1.05 -5.49 -21.19
CA GLU A 301 -0.53 -6.40 -22.19
C GLU A 301 0.71 -7.05 -21.61
N VAL A 302 0.73 -8.37 -21.56
CA VAL A 302 1.85 -9.11 -21.00
C VAL A 302 3.07 -8.67 -21.79
N SER A 303 4.10 -8.22 -21.10
CA SER A 303 5.31 -7.71 -21.71
C SER A 303 5.83 -8.68 -22.78
N ALA A 304 6.26 -8.15 -23.92
CA ALA A 304 6.94 -8.92 -24.96
C ALA A 304 8.19 -9.66 -24.44
N PHE A 305 8.69 -9.29 -23.26
CA PHE A 305 9.75 -10.02 -22.56
C PHE A 305 9.28 -11.28 -21.84
N ALA A 306 7.97 -11.50 -21.62
CA ALA A 306 7.48 -12.76 -21.04
C ALA A 306 7.77 -13.94 -21.99
N THR A 307 8.15 -15.09 -21.41
CA THR A 307 8.28 -16.31 -22.22
C THR A 307 6.89 -16.77 -22.69
N GLU A 308 6.82 -17.45 -23.86
CA GLU A 308 5.55 -17.92 -24.43
C GLU A 308 4.69 -18.72 -23.43
N PRO A 309 5.23 -19.68 -22.66
CA PRO A 309 4.43 -20.40 -21.67
C PRO A 309 3.85 -19.50 -20.58
N VAL A 310 4.60 -18.47 -20.17
CA VAL A 310 4.15 -17.52 -19.14
C VAL A 310 3.10 -16.57 -19.68
N ALA A 311 3.25 -16.11 -20.91
CA ALA A 311 2.24 -15.29 -21.57
C ALA A 311 0.89 -16.02 -21.72
N ALA A 312 0.93 -17.34 -21.90
CA ALA A 312 -0.25 -18.18 -22.11
C ALA A 312 -1.02 -18.54 -20.83
N VAL A 313 -0.45 -18.40 -19.64
CA VAL A 313 -1.12 -18.79 -18.38
C VAL A 313 -1.69 -17.57 -17.65
N PRO A 314 -2.87 -17.70 -16.99
CA PRO A 314 -3.43 -16.61 -16.21
C PRO A 314 -2.63 -16.40 -14.91
N VAL A 315 -2.75 -15.21 -14.32
CA VAL A 315 -2.24 -14.94 -12.97
C VAL A 315 -2.91 -15.91 -11.99
N PRO A 316 -2.14 -16.67 -11.19
CA PRO A 316 -2.72 -17.59 -10.22
C PRO A 316 -3.50 -16.84 -9.13
N GLY A 317 -4.62 -17.37 -8.73
CA GLY A 317 -5.40 -16.86 -7.61
C GLY A 317 -6.89 -17.03 -7.80
N PRO A 318 -7.67 -17.08 -6.72
CA PRO A 318 -9.10 -17.21 -6.82
C PRO A 318 -9.75 -15.93 -7.34
N ALA A 319 -10.33 -15.98 -8.54
CA ALA A 319 -11.14 -14.91 -9.15
C ALA A 319 -12.33 -14.46 -8.27
N ARG A 320 -12.70 -15.29 -7.29
CA ARG A 320 -13.86 -15.17 -6.41
C ARG A 320 -13.78 -14.05 -5.37
N PHE A 321 -12.62 -13.39 -5.20
CA PHE A 321 -12.46 -12.29 -4.23
C PHE A 321 -12.41 -10.90 -4.88
N ARG A 322 -12.58 -10.83 -6.20
CA ARG A 322 -12.67 -9.53 -6.88
C ARG A 322 -13.99 -8.86 -6.48
N GLY A 323 -13.90 -7.64 -5.96
CA GLY A 323 -15.04 -6.76 -5.79
C GLY A 323 -15.66 -6.68 -4.38
N ARG A 324 -15.15 -7.40 -3.36
CA ARG A 324 -15.59 -7.21 -1.97
C ARG A 324 -14.43 -7.22 -0.98
N PRO A 325 -14.39 -6.29 -0.02
CA PRO A 325 -13.43 -6.33 1.07
C PRO A 325 -13.60 -7.64 1.85
N LYS A 326 -12.50 -8.32 2.19
CA LYS A 326 -12.53 -9.62 2.89
C LYS A 326 -13.24 -9.58 4.24
N PHE A 327 -13.28 -8.43 4.92
CA PHE A 327 -13.99 -8.30 6.19
C PHE A 327 -15.52 -8.38 6.04
N ASP A 328 -16.05 -8.10 4.84
CA ASP A 328 -17.48 -8.15 4.53
C ASP A 328 -17.94 -9.52 4.03
N LEU A 329 -17.02 -10.47 3.88
CA LEU A 329 -17.30 -11.81 3.39
C LEU A 329 -17.29 -12.83 4.53
N LEU A 330 -18.30 -13.69 4.56
CA LEU A 330 -18.19 -14.98 5.23
C LEU A 330 -17.45 -15.94 4.27
N ASP A 331 -16.13 -16.00 4.42
CA ASP A 331 -15.30 -16.86 3.56
C ASP A 331 -15.32 -18.31 4.06
N LEU A 332 -16.04 -19.16 3.38
CA LEU A 332 -16.09 -20.61 3.59
C LEU A 332 -15.28 -21.39 2.54
N SER A 333 -14.46 -20.71 1.75
CA SER A 333 -13.74 -21.31 0.60
C SER A 333 -12.30 -21.68 0.90
N GLY A 334 -11.73 -21.20 2.00
CA GLY A 334 -10.30 -21.25 2.26
C GLY A 334 -9.78 -22.57 2.85
N ASN A 335 -10.62 -23.53 3.22
CA ASN A 335 -10.21 -24.78 3.89
C ASN A 335 -9.34 -24.56 5.15
N THR A 336 -9.52 -23.43 5.82
CA THR A 336 -8.70 -23.05 6.98
C THR A 336 -9.37 -23.49 8.29
N ASN A 337 -8.59 -23.60 9.36
CA ASN A 337 -9.13 -23.88 10.69
C ASN A 337 -9.62 -22.58 11.33
N PRO A 338 -10.94 -22.36 11.50
CA PRO A 338 -11.47 -21.11 12.02
C PRO A 338 -11.29 -20.95 13.54
N PHE A 339 -10.88 -22.03 14.25
CA PHE A 339 -10.80 -22.06 15.72
C PHE A 339 -9.41 -21.65 16.26
N LEU A 340 -8.40 -21.48 15.38
CA LEU A 340 -7.03 -21.13 15.77
C LEU A 340 -6.66 -19.65 15.52
N GLY A 341 -7.67 -18.78 15.38
CA GLY A 341 -7.46 -17.33 15.28
C GLY A 341 -7.12 -16.81 13.89
N ALA A 342 -6.62 -15.56 13.84
CA ALA A 342 -6.40 -14.82 12.60
C ALA A 342 -5.28 -15.41 11.72
N ASP A 343 -4.28 -16.06 12.33
CA ASP A 343 -3.15 -16.67 11.61
C ASP A 343 -3.57 -17.90 10.79
N GLY A 344 -4.76 -18.44 11.03
CA GLY A 344 -5.34 -19.53 10.26
C GLY A 344 -5.84 -19.14 8.86
N ARG A 345 -5.72 -17.88 8.45
CA ARG A 345 -6.18 -17.41 7.12
C ARG A 345 -5.03 -17.27 6.14
N TYR A 346 -5.31 -17.58 4.87
CA TYR A 346 -4.36 -17.29 3.79
C TYR A 346 -4.08 -15.78 3.67
N PRO A 347 -2.85 -15.41 3.23
CA PRO A 347 -2.46 -14.02 3.02
C PRO A 347 -3.34 -13.28 2.01
N GLU A 348 -3.36 -11.96 2.14
CA GLU A 348 -3.89 -11.09 1.08
C GLU A 348 -3.06 -11.24 -0.18
N LEU A 349 -3.73 -11.54 -1.32
CA LEU A 349 -3.10 -11.57 -2.63
C LEU A 349 -3.02 -10.17 -3.25
N ASP A 350 -4.02 -9.32 -2.97
CA ASP A 350 -3.98 -7.92 -3.40
C ASP A 350 -3.11 -7.10 -2.44
N THR A 351 -1.92 -6.76 -2.90
CA THR A 351 -0.97 -5.92 -2.18
C THR A 351 -0.91 -4.48 -2.68
N ALA A 352 -1.87 -4.03 -3.51
CA ALA A 352 -1.83 -2.72 -4.13
C ALA A 352 -1.81 -1.56 -3.12
N GLU A 353 -2.54 -1.66 -2.00
CA GLU A 353 -2.49 -0.66 -0.94
C GLU A 353 -1.12 -0.61 -0.27
N LEU A 354 -0.54 -1.77 0.01
CA LEU A 354 0.80 -1.88 0.59
C LEU A 354 1.86 -1.31 -0.38
N ALA A 355 1.70 -1.58 -1.68
CA ALA A 355 2.57 -1.05 -2.72
C ALA A 355 2.52 0.49 -2.79
N ARG A 356 1.32 1.09 -2.78
CA ARG A 356 1.17 2.55 -2.72
C ARG A 356 1.80 3.14 -1.47
N THR A 357 1.57 2.53 -0.30
CA THR A 357 2.16 2.98 0.96
C THR A 357 3.69 2.89 0.91
N TYR A 358 4.23 1.80 0.37
CA TYR A 358 5.67 1.62 0.19
C TYR A 358 6.26 2.68 -0.74
N LEU A 359 5.73 2.83 -1.95
CA LEU A 359 6.22 3.76 -2.96
C LEU A 359 6.16 5.22 -2.44
N THR A 360 5.05 5.61 -1.81
CA THR A 360 4.91 6.96 -1.23
C THR A 360 5.90 7.19 -0.07
N THR A 361 6.09 6.20 0.80
CA THR A 361 6.99 6.34 1.97
C THR A 361 8.44 6.38 1.52
N VAL A 362 8.85 5.46 0.64
CA VAL A 362 10.22 5.41 0.12
C VAL A 362 10.52 6.61 -0.77
N GLY A 363 9.57 7.06 -1.58
CA GLY A 363 9.72 8.23 -2.44
C GLY A 363 9.94 9.56 -1.70
N ARG A 364 9.73 9.59 -0.37
CA ARG A 364 10.06 10.73 0.49
C ARG A 364 11.50 10.68 1.02
N LEU A 365 12.21 9.57 0.83
CA LEU A 365 13.59 9.44 1.26
C LEU A 365 14.53 10.17 0.29
N PRO A 366 15.62 10.79 0.77
CA PRO A 366 16.60 11.43 -0.10
C PRO A 366 17.16 10.45 -1.14
N GLY A 367 17.24 10.88 -2.39
CA GLY A 367 17.70 10.06 -3.53
C GLY A 367 16.68 9.07 -4.07
N HIS A 368 15.42 9.11 -3.58
CA HIS A 368 14.35 8.20 -3.98
C HIS A 368 13.15 8.96 -4.57
N GLU A 369 13.33 10.23 -4.85
CA GLU A 369 12.30 11.08 -5.43
C GLU A 369 11.81 10.49 -6.77
N GLY A 370 10.52 10.61 -7.01
CA GLY A 370 9.88 10.01 -8.19
C GLY A 370 9.28 8.61 -7.96
N LEU A 371 9.71 7.85 -6.93
CA LEU A 371 9.03 6.58 -6.61
C LEU A 371 7.58 6.80 -6.16
N GLY A 372 7.31 7.90 -5.46
CA GLY A 372 5.96 8.24 -5.00
C GLY A 372 4.97 8.56 -6.12
N GLU A 373 5.45 8.77 -7.34
CA GLU A 373 4.64 9.02 -8.54
C GLU A 373 4.23 7.72 -9.24
N LEU A 374 4.88 6.59 -8.90
CA LEU A 374 4.56 5.29 -9.47
C LEU A 374 3.26 4.74 -8.89
N GLY A 375 2.44 4.14 -9.73
CA GLY A 375 1.26 3.38 -9.32
C GLY A 375 1.63 2.03 -8.69
N ALA A 376 0.68 1.42 -7.99
CA ALA A 376 0.87 0.11 -7.37
C ALA A 376 1.16 -1.01 -8.38
N GLU A 377 0.75 -0.83 -9.62
CA GLU A 377 0.96 -1.75 -10.74
C GLU A 377 2.43 -1.90 -11.14
N TYR A 378 3.28 -0.93 -10.78
CA TYR A 378 4.73 -0.98 -11.01
C TYR A 378 5.49 -1.80 -9.95
N ALA A 379 4.83 -2.33 -8.93
CA ALA A 379 5.46 -3.02 -7.80
C ALA A 379 4.90 -4.42 -7.58
N LEU A 380 5.81 -5.38 -7.37
CA LEU A 380 5.50 -6.74 -6.93
C LEU A 380 6.25 -7.06 -5.64
N PHE A 381 5.54 -7.37 -4.56
CA PHE A 381 6.15 -7.91 -3.35
C PHE A 381 6.51 -9.39 -3.52
N THR A 382 7.68 -9.74 -3.03
CA THR A 382 8.25 -11.09 -3.12
C THR A 382 8.78 -11.56 -1.75
N SER A 383 9.01 -12.84 -1.59
CA SER A 383 9.59 -13.43 -0.36
C SER A 383 11.09 -13.14 -0.22
N GLY A 384 11.46 -11.86 -0.36
CA GLY A 384 12.83 -11.34 -0.42
C GLY A 384 13.33 -11.17 -1.85
N ALA A 385 14.38 -10.34 -2.05
CA ALA A 385 14.96 -10.08 -3.37
C ALA A 385 15.45 -11.35 -4.08
N VAL A 386 15.87 -12.37 -3.33
CA VAL A 386 16.30 -13.66 -3.89
C VAL A 386 15.14 -14.40 -4.58
N ASP A 387 13.94 -14.35 -4.00
CA ASP A 387 12.74 -14.88 -4.64
C ASP A 387 12.43 -14.11 -5.95
N ALA A 388 12.58 -12.78 -5.95
CA ALA A 388 12.43 -11.98 -7.15
C ALA A 388 13.39 -12.39 -8.27
N VAL A 389 14.66 -12.70 -7.96
CA VAL A 389 15.64 -13.22 -8.94
C VAL A 389 15.15 -14.50 -9.58
N MET A 390 14.64 -15.44 -8.78
CA MET A 390 14.13 -16.72 -9.29
C MET A 390 12.89 -16.54 -10.16
N LEU A 391 11.95 -15.68 -9.73
CA LEU A 391 10.75 -15.35 -10.50
C LEU A 391 11.10 -14.69 -11.84
N LEU A 392 12.04 -13.74 -11.84
CA LEU A 392 12.53 -13.07 -13.05
C LEU A 392 13.05 -14.06 -14.08
N LEU A 393 13.97 -14.92 -13.65
CA LEU A 393 14.56 -15.89 -14.56
C LEU A 393 13.53 -16.91 -15.08
N ALA A 394 12.61 -17.34 -14.21
CA ALA A 394 11.55 -18.29 -14.61
C ALA A 394 10.51 -17.66 -15.56
N ALA A 395 10.23 -16.37 -15.40
CA ALA A 395 9.21 -15.68 -16.21
C ALA A 395 9.73 -15.16 -17.55
N LEU A 396 11.02 -14.75 -17.60
CA LEU A 396 11.52 -13.86 -18.63
C LEU A 396 12.68 -14.43 -19.45
N ALA A 397 13.18 -15.63 -19.10
CA ALA A 397 14.26 -16.28 -19.82
C ALA A 397 13.88 -17.71 -20.24
N SER A 398 14.05 -18.01 -21.52
CA SER A 398 13.83 -19.34 -22.07
C SER A 398 15.11 -20.19 -22.09
N PRO A 399 15.02 -21.52 -22.08
CA PRO A 399 16.18 -22.39 -22.22
C PRO A 399 17.04 -22.02 -23.43
N GLY A 400 18.35 -21.84 -23.20
CA GLY A 400 19.32 -21.43 -24.22
C GLY A 400 19.60 -19.94 -24.30
N GLU A 401 18.74 -19.08 -23.72
CA GLU A 401 19.01 -17.65 -23.60
C GLU A 401 20.03 -17.34 -22.49
N ALA A 402 20.98 -16.48 -22.78
CA ALA A 402 22.08 -16.18 -21.86
C ALA A 402 21.69 -15.19 -20.76
N VAL A 403 22.22 -15.42 -19.57
CA VAL A 403 22.17 -14.48 -18.44
C VAL A 403 23.57 -13.92 -18.20
N CYS A 404 23.72 -12.60 -18.21
CA CYS A 404 24.97 -11.93 -17.92
C CYS A 404 25.03 -11.52 -16.44
N VAL A 405 26.19 -11.77 -15.82
CA VAL A 405 26.53 -11.31 -14.47
C VAL A 405 27.88 -10.57 -14.49
N THR A 406 28.09 -9.67 -13.54
CA THR A 406 29.28 -8.79 -13.48
C THR A 406 30.12 -9.10 -12.23
N PRO A 407 30.92 -10.20 -12.24
CA PRO A 407 31.77 -10.53 -11.08
C PRO A 407 32.81 -9.44 -10.77
N PRO A 408 33.18 -9.24 -9.49
CA PRO A 408 32.58 -9.84 -8.31
C PRO A 408 31.18 -9.28 -8.03
N THR A 409 30.21 -10.16 -7.82
CA THR A 409 28.81 -9.78 -7.60
C THR A 409 28.13 -10.80 -6.69
N PHE A 410 26.84 -10.63 -6.44
CA PHE A 410 26.06 -11.56 -5.64
C PHE A 410 25.90 -12.90 -6.36
N GLU A 411 26.44 -13.96 -5.77
CA GLU A 411 26.60 -15.27 -6.41
C GLU A 411 25.27 -15.94 -6.82
N LEU A 412 24.14 -15.57 -6.18
CA LEU A 412 22.87 -16.23 -6.45
C LEU A 412 22.28 -15.92 -7.83
N TYR A 413 22.70 -14.84 -8.50
CA TYR A 413 22.26 -14.59 -9.89
C TYR A 413 22.72 -15.72 -10.83
N ALA A 414 24.03 -16.00 -10.82
CA ALA A 414 24.59 -17.10 -11.61
C ALA A 414 24.12 -18.47 -11.11
N HIS A 415 23.95 -18.63 -9.80
CA HIS A 415 23.47 -19.88 -9.21
C HIS A 415 22.10 -20.25 -9.76
N PHE A 416 21.10 -19.34 -9.68
CA PHE A 416 19.74 -19.62 -10.17
C PHE A 416 19.66 -19.72 -11.69
N ALA A 417 20.46 -18.95 -12.43
CA ALA A 417 20.58 -19.15 -13.87
C ALA A 417 21.02 -20.58 -14.20
N ARG A 418 22.06 -21.09 -13.52
CA ARG A 418 22.52 -22.49 -13.70
C ARG A 418 21.48 -23.53 -13.26
N VAL A 419 20.76 -23.30 -12.14
CA VAL A 419 19.65 -24.16 -11.69
C VAL A 419 18.57 -24.28 -12.78
N LEU A 420 18.25 -23.19 -13.44
CA LEU A 420 17.28 -23.13 -14.55
C LEU A 420 17.89 -23.52 -15.91
N ARG A 421 19.14 -23.99 -15.93
CA ARG A 421 19.88 -24.40 -17.13
C ARG A 421 20.04 -23.29 -18.17
N LEU A 422 20.11 -22.04 -17.70
CA LEU A 422 20.39 -20.89 -18.56
C LEU A 422 21.91 -20.72 -18.68
N PRO A 423 22.46 -20.46 -19.86
CA PRO A 423 23.86 -20.13 -20.05
C PRO A 423 24.23 -18.85 -19.26
N VAL A 424 25.38 -18.89 -18.58
CA VAL A 424 25.88 -17.73 -17.83
C VAL A 424 27.08 -17.14 -18.54
N VAL A 425 26.98 -15.84 -18.85
CA VAL A 425 28.07 -15.03 -19.38
C VAL A 425 28.61 -14.14 -18.27
N GLU A 426 29.93 -14.11 -18.11
CA GLU A 426 30.59 -13.28 -17.12
C GLU A 426 31.29 -12.09 -17.80
N ALA A 427 30.89 -10.87 -17.39
CA ALA A 427 31.54 -9.62 -17.75
C ALA A 427 32.10 -8.94 -16.48
N PRO A 428 33.35 -9.28 -16.07
CA PRO A 428 33.90 -8.80 -14.82
C PRO A 428 33.92 -7.28 -14.71
N LEU A 429 33.71 -6.77 -13.49
CA LEU A 429 33.85 -5.35 -13.18
C LEU A 429 35.30 -4.90 -13.36
N LEU A 430 35.46 -3.66 -13.84
CA LEU A 430 36.74 -3.07 -14.19
C LEU A 430 37.14 -1.97 -13.20
N GLY A 431 38.44 -1.67 -13.24
CA GLY A 431 39.06 -0.64 -12.41
C GLY A 431 39.45 -1.13 -11.03
N ASP A 432 40.28 -0.35 -10.35
CA ASP A 432 40.82 -0.73 -9.04
C ASP A 432 39.73 -0.82 -7.96
N ASP A 433 38.70 -0.01 -8.06
CA ASP A 433 37.56 0.00 -7.15
C ASP A 433 36.43 -0.94 -7.59
N LEU A 434 36.58 -1.66 -8.72
CA LEU A 434 35.57 -2.57 -9.25
C LEU A 434 34.22 -1.90 -9.43
N ALA A 435 34.22 -0.66 -9.97
CA ALA A 435 33.06 0.20 -10.11
C ALA A 435 32.63 0.43 -11.58
N ARG A 436 33.41 -0.05 -12.55
CA ARG A 436 33.14 0.17 -13.98
C ARG A 436 32.66 -1.09 -14.67
N LEU A 437 31.72 -0.91 -15.61
CA LEU A 437 31.19 -1.96 -16.47
C LEU A 437 32.04 -2.10 -17.75
N ASP A 438 32.15 -3.32 -18.25
CA ASP A 438 32.56 -3.58 -19.63
C ASP A 438 31.31 -3.61 -20.54
N VAL A 439 30.75 -2.44 -20.82
CA VAL A 439 29.48 -2.29 -21.55
C VAL A 439 29.53 -2.97 -22.90
N GLU A 440 30.62 -2.79 -23.66
CA GLU A 440 30.76 -3.39 -24.98
C GLU A 440 30.80 -4.92 -24.95
N ARG A 441 31.47 -5.49 -23.95
CA ARG A 441 31.46 -6.94 -23.74
C ARG A 441 30.09 -7.48 -23.41
N ILE A 442 29.32 -6.75 -22.57
CA ILE A 442 27.95 -7.15 -22.21
C ILE A 442 27.05 -7.11 -23.44
N LEU A 443 27.10 -5.99 -24.21
CA LEU A 443 26.28 -5.81 -25.40
C LEU A 443 26.65 -6.82 -26.51
N ALA A 444 27.94 -7.14 -26.68
CA ALA A 444 28.39 -8.12 -27.66
C ALA A 444 27.91 -9.55 -27.36
N ALA A 445 27.66 -9.85 -26.09
CA ALA A 445 27.12 -11.14 -25.65
C ALA A 445 25.59 -11.25 -25.87
N ASP A 446 24.91 -10.14 -26.13
CA ASP A 446 23.46 -10.00 -26.34
C ASP A 446 22.63 -10.85 -25.35
N PRO A 447 22.82 -10.69 -24.04
CA PRO A 447 22.16 -11.52 -23.04
C PRO A 447 20.66 -11.20 -22.94
N ARG A 448 19.86 -12.21 -22.64
CA ARG A 448 18.43 -12.04 -22.34
C ARG A 448 18.20 -11.23 -21.08
N VAL A 449 19.03 -11.46 -20.05
CA VAL A 449 18.97 -10.76 -18.76
C VAL A 449 20.38 -10.41 -18.32
N THR A 450 20.61 -9.18 -17.94
CA THR A 450 21.84 -8.72 -17.28
C THR A 450 21.56 -8.32 -15.84
N PHE A 451 22.27 -8.91 -14.86
CA PHE A 451 22.16 -8.50 -13.46
C PHE A 451 23.30 -7.55 -13.09
N LEU A 452 22.94 -6.40 -12.54
CA LEU A 452 23.83 -5.43 -11.92
C LEU A 452 23.48 -5.32 -10.43
N CYS A 453 24.47 -5.42 -9.55
CA CYS A 453 24.30 -5.18 -8.12
C CYS A 453 24.84 -3.78 -7.79
N ASP A 454 23.98 -2.84 -7.43
CA ASP A 454 24.36 -1.45 -7.24
C ASP A 454 23.60 -0.75 -6.10
N PRO A 455 24.23 -0.45 -4.96
CA PRO A 455 25.64 -0.71 -4.61
C PRO A 455 26.03 -2.18 -4.62
N ASN A 456 27.26 -2.47 -5.06
CA ASN A 456 27.73 -3.83 -5.29
C ASN A 456 27.91 -4.64 -3.99
N ASN A 457 27.60 -5.90 -4.06
CA ASN A 457 27.95 -6.90 -3.05
C ASN A 457 28.84 -7.97 -3.72
N PRO A 458 30.10 -8.15 -3.30
CA PRO A 458 30.64 -7.82 -1.98
C PRO A 458 31.47 -6.52 -1.89
N VAL A 459 31.63 -5.75 -2.96
CA VAL A 459 32.60 -4.63 -2.97
C VAL A 459 32.11 -3.44 -2.14
N GLY A 460 30.85 -3.09 -2.27
CA GLY A 460 30.24 -1.92 -1.63
C GLY A 460 30.17 -0.68 -2.53
N THR A 461 30.89 -0.66 -3.64
CA THR A 461 30.93 0.49 -4.56
C THR A 461 29.64 0.67 -5.35
N ARG A 462 29.33 1.91 -5.71
CA ARG A 462 28.40 2.22 -6.79
C ARG A 462 29.07 1.96 -8.14
N LEU A 463 28.28 1.45 -9.07
CA LEU A 463 28.69 1.37 -10.46
C LEU A 463 28.66 2.77 -11.09
N ASP A 464 29.45 2.95 -12.14
CA ASP A 464 29.42 4.21 -12.92
C ASP A 464 28.03 4.43 -13.52
N PRO A 465 27.29 5.49 -13.09
CA PRO A 465 25.91 5.67 -13.49
C PRO A 465 25.73 5.98 -14.98
N GLU A 466 26.74 6.56 -15.64
CA GLU A 466 26.68 6.81 -17.09
C GLU A 466 26.74 5.49 -17.84
N GLN A 467 27.61 4.56 -17.42
CA GLN A 467 27.71 3.22 -18.02
C GLN A 467 26.48 2.36 -17.73
N VAL A 468 25.88 2.49 -16.54
CA VAL A 468 24.60 1.80 -16.22
C VAL A 468 23.50 2.30 -17.15
N LEU A 469 23.36 3.62 -17.32
CA LEU A 469 22.35 4.21 -18.20
C LEU A 469 22.62 3.88 -19.67
N GLU A 470 23.87 3.88 -20.10
CA GLU A 470 24.28 3.45 -21.43
C GLU A 470 23.85 2.01 -21.70
N LEU A 471 24.14 1.11 -20.76
CA LEU A 471 23.74 -0.29 -20.87
C LEU A 471 22.23 -0.47 -20.96
N VAL A 472 21.45 0.20 -20.07
CA VAL A 472 19.98 0.17 -20.10
C VAL A 472 19.44 0.64 -21.46
N THR A 473 20.02 1.70 -22.01
CA THR A 473 19.55 2.30 -23.26
C THR A 473 19.90 1.45 -24.50
N ARG A 474 21.09 0.81 -24.51
CA ARG A 474 21.59 0.06 -25.68
C ARG A 474 21.26 -1.43 -25.65
N SER A 475 20.90 -1.98 -24.48
CA SER A 475 20.59 -3.40 -24.34
C SER A 475 19.26 -3.74 -25.01
N ARG A 476 19.24 -4.85 -25.77
CA ARG A 476 18.00 -5.45 -26.29
C ARG A 476 17.30 -6.33 -25.26
N GLY A 477 18.08 -6.91 -24.36
CA GLY A 477 17.60 -7.72 -23.25
C GLY A 477 17.27 -6.88 -22.04
N LEU A 478 16.79 -7.54 -21.00
CA LEU A 478 16.45 -6.94 -19.72
C LEU A 478 17.69 -6.57 -18.92
N VAL A 479 17.68 -5.41 -18.30
CA VAL A 479 18.68 -5.00 -17.31
C VAL A 479 18.01 -4.97 -15.93
N VAL A 480 18.53 -5.79 -15.01
CA VAL A 480 18.05 -5.90 -13.64
C VAL A 480 19.06 -5.25 -12.70
N ILE A 481 18.68 -4.18 -12.04
CA ILE A 481 19.51 -3.48 -11.06
C ILE A 481 19.05 -3.87 -9.65
N ASP A 482 19.91 -4.58 -8.92
CA ASP A 482 19.64 -4.95 -7.53
C ASP A 482 20.13 -3.82 -6.60
N GLU A 483 19.18 -3.04 -6.12
CA GLU A 483 19.36 -1.90 -5.21
C GLU A 483 19.23 -2.29 -3.73
N ALA A 484 19.67 -3.48 -3.33
CA ALA A 484 19.52 -3.96 -1.96
C ALA A 484 20.16 -3.05 -0.90
N TYR A 485 21.08 -2.17 -1.28
CA TYR A 485 21.83 -1.30 -0.36
C TYR A 485 21.66 0.20 -0.66
N VAL A 486 20.77 0.57 -1.57
CA VAL A 486 20.65 1.95 -2.08
C VAL A 486 20.32 2.97 -0.98
N GLU A 487 19.63 2.61 0.08
CA GLU A 487 19.35 3.52 1.21
C GLU A 487 20.63 3.96 1.97
N PHE A 488 21.76 3.28 1.76
CA PHE A 488 23.07 3.65 2.32
C PHE A 488 23.93 4.46 1.34
N SER A 489 23.42 4.67 0.13
CA SER A 489 24.12 5.37 -0.96
C SER A 489 23.81 6.87 -0.95
N ALA A 490 24.78 7.66 -1.39
CA ALA A 490 24.58 9.07 -1.67
C ALA A 490 23.97 9.31 -3.07
N GLY A 491 24.07 8.34 -3.98
CA GLY A 491 23.52 8.43 -5.32
C GLY A 491 22.03 8.10 -5.39
N PRO A 492 21.31 8.60 -6.40
CA PRO A 492 19.88 8.35 -6.56
C PRO A 492 19.58 6.89 -6.93
N SER A 493 18.33 6.48 -6.68
CA SER A 493 17.78 5.21 -7.16
C SER A 493 17.53 5.25 -8.68
N TYR A 494 17.70 4.12 -9.36
CA TYR A 494 17.32 3.94 -10.75
C TYR A 494 15.81 3.64 -10.95
N ALA A 495 15.09 3.35 -9.89
CA ALA A 495 13.69 2.95 -9.99
C ALA A 495 12.77 3.96 -10.72
N PRO A 496 12.94 5.30 -10.60
CA PRO A 496 12.13 6.24 -11.38
C PRO A 496 12.32 6.11 -12.90
N LEU A 497 13.42 5.50 -13.37
CA LEU A 497 13.69 5.34 -14.79
C LEU A 497 12.86 4.24 -15.45
N ILE A 498 12.24 3.35 -14.67
CA ILE A 498 11.40 2.25 -15.21
C ILE A 498 10.25 2.76 -16.09
N VAL A 499 9.77 4.00 -15.87
CA VAL A 499 8.71 4.60 -16.70
C VAL A 499 9.17 4.94 -18.12
N ARG A 500 10.48 5.03 -18.35
CA ARG A 500 11.09 5.41 -19.62
C ARG A 500 11.82 4.27 -20.32
N HIS A 501 12.07 3.17 -19.60
CA HIS A 501 12.80 2.01 -20.09
C HIS A 501 12.00 0.75 -19.79
N ASP A 502 11.40 0.18 -20.81
CA ASP A 502 10.55 -1.02 -20.72
C ASP A 502 11.35 -2.31 -20.44
N ASN A 503 12.66 -2.27 -20.63
CA ASN A 503 13.61 -3.32 -20.35
C ASN A 503 14.30 -3.20 -18.97
N LEU A 504 13.95 -2.21 -18.14
CA LEU A 504 14.56 -2.00 -16.83
C LEU A 504 13.71 -2.59 -15.72
N ILE A 505 14.35 -3.37 -14.85
CA ILE A 505 13.78 -3.88 -13.60
C ILE A 505 14.68 -3.48 -12.44
N VAL A 506 14.10 -2.96 -11.37
CA VAL A 506 14.83 -2.62 -10.15
C VAL A 506 14.36 -3.50 -9.01
N LEU A 507 15.29 -4.21 -8.37
CA LEU A 507 15.03 -5.03 -7.20
C LEU A 507 15.36 -4.26 -5.92
N ARG A 508 14.46 -4.32 -4.96
CA ARG A 508 14.62 -3.71 -3.63
C ARG A 508 14.41 -4.77 -2.56
N THR A 509 14.95 -4.52 -1.38
CA THR A 509 14.72 -5.38 -0.22
C THR A 509 14.54 -4.57 1.06
N LEU A 510 13.64 -5.02 1.93
CA LEU A 510 13.51 -4.47 3.26
C LEU A 510 14.41 -5.19 4.29
N SER A 511 15.26 -6.11 3.83
CA SER A 511 16.14 -6.89 4.71
C SER A 511 17.31 -6.09 5.29
N LYS A 512 17.72 -4.98 4.66
CA LYS A 512 18.95 -4.24 5.00
C LYS A 512 18.62 -2.97 5.79
N ALA A 513 18.47 -1.83 5.12
CA ALA A 513 18.19 -0.55 5.78
C ALA A 513 16.91 -0.59 6.65
N TRP A 514 15.91 -1.28 6.20
CA TRP A 514 14.62 -1.40 6.88
C TRP A 514 14.64 -2.42 8.05
N GLY A 515 15.72 -3.20 8.21
CA GLY A 515 15.88 -4.13 9.33
C GLY A 515 14.89 -5.29 9.36
N LEU A 516 14.33 -5.69 8.22
CA LEU A 516 13.31 -6.73 8.10
C LEU A 516 13.85 -8.04 7.46
N ALA A 517 15.12 -8.38 7.71
CA ALA A 517 15.73 -9.60 7.14
C ALA A 517 14.91 -10.87 7.45
N GLY A 518 14.38 -10.99 8.67
CA GLY A 518 13.57 -12.13 9.10
C GLY A 518 12.15 -12.15 8.52
N ALA A 519 11.61 -10.99 8.12
CA ALA A 519 10.27 -10.87 7.52
C ALA A 519 10.24 -11.32 6.05
N ARG A 520 11.41 -11.55 5.42
CA ARG A 520 11.50 -12.00 4.03
C ARG A 520 10.68 -11.13 3.06
N CYS A 521 11.03 -9.85 2.92
CA CYS A 521 10.36 -8.95 2.02
C CYS A 521 11.33 -8.36 0.98
N GLY A 522 11.01 -8.57 -0.29
CA GLY A 522 11.59 -7.92 -1.46
C GLY A 522 10.50 -7.21 -2.28
N VAL A 523 10.92 -6.31 -3.15
CA VAL A 523 10.04 -5.61 -4.09
C VAL A 523 10.72 -5.59 -5.45
N ALA A 524 10.05 -6.10 -6.48
CA ALA A 524 10.43 -5.89 -7.86
C ALA A 524 9.65 -4.69 -8.41
N LEU A 525 10.37 -3.73 -8.96
CA LEU A 525 9.82 -2.52 -9.58
C LEU A 525 10.10 -2.59 -11.07
N ALA A 526 9.06 -2.52 -11.90
CA ALA A 526 9.15 -2.61 -13.36
C ALA A 526 7.90 -2.06 -14.03
N GLN A 527 7.89 -1.99 -15.35
CA GLN A 527 6.68 -1.71 -16.12
C GLN A 527 5.57 -2.72 -15.78
N PRO A 528 4.28 -2.29 -15.80
CA PRO A 528 3.15 -3.13 -15.40
C PRO A 528 3.09 -4.49 -16.13
N GLY A 529 3.41 -4.55 -17.42
CA GLY A 529 3.43 -5.80 -18.18
C GLY A 529 4.50 -6.79 -17.71
N LEU A 530 5.66 -6.29 -17.23
CA LEU A 530 6.70 -7.12 -16.61
C LEU A 530 6.26 -7.62 -15.23
N VAL A 531 5.65 -6.73 -14.42
CA VAL A 531 5.08 -7.08 -13.11
C VAL A 531 4.02 -8.17 -13.26
N ASP A 532 3.16 -8.08 -14.28
CA ASP A 532 2.15 -9.10 -14.57
C ASP A 532 2.77 -10.45 -14.97
N ALA A 533 3.81 -10.44 -15.80
CA ALA A 533 4.55 -11.66 -16.14
C ALA A 533 5.14 -12.35 -14.89
N LEU A 534 5.70 -11.56 -13.95
CA LEU A 534 6.22 -12.10 -12.68
C LEU A 534 5.11 -12.68 -11.80
N ARG A 535 3.94 -12.03 -11.74
CA ARG A 535 2.79 -12.53 -10.98
C ARG A 535 2.30 -13.88 -11.48
N ARG A 536 2.42 -14.18 -12.78
CA ARG A 536 2.00 -15.45 -13.37
C ARG A 536 2.82 -16.65 -12.88
N VAL A 537 4.07 -16.44 -12.51
CA VAL A 537 4.96 -17.47 -11.96
C VAL A 537 5.12 -17.41 -10.44
N GLN A 538 4.62 -16.36 -9.81
CA GLN A 538 4.70 -16.21 -8.36
C GLN A 538 3.87 -17.27 -7.64
N VAL A 539 4.47 -17.91 -6.63
CA VAL A 539 3.74 -18.85 -5.78
C VAL A 539 2.61 -18.11 -5.05
N PRO A 540 1.34 -18.49 -5.24
CA PRO A 540 0.23 -17.88 -4.54
C PRO A 540 0.45 -17.94 -3.02
N PHE A 541 0.12 -16.84 -2.33
CA PHE A 541 0.27 -16.72 -0.87
C PHE A 541 1.71 -16.76 -0.33
N GLY A 542 2.73 -16.73 -1.21
CA GLY A 542 4.14 -16.74 -0.81
C GLY A 542 4.56 -15.53 0.03
N PHE A 543 3.93 -14.36 -0.18
CA PHE A 543 4.14 -13.17 0.65
C PHE A 543 3.16 -13.16 1.83
N THR A 544 3.63 -13.65 2.98
CA THR A 544 2.80 -14.02 4.13
C THR A 544 2.14 -12.83 4.85
N ASN A 545 1.07 -13.06 5.61
CA ASN A 545 0.45 -12.06 6.48
C ASN A 545 1.47 -11.44 7.45
N ALA A 546 2.33 -12.25 8.06
CA ALA A 546 3.37 -11.79 8.98
C ALA A 546 4.35 -10.82 8.28
N SER A 547 4.75 -11.13 7.04
CA SER A 547 5.59 -10.26 6.22
C SER A 547 4.88 -8.95 5.89
N GLN A 548 3.61 -9.01 5.46
CA GLN A 548 2.81 -7.82 5.13
C GLN A 548 2.63 -6.91 6.35
N TRP A 549 2.33 -7.47 7.52
CA TRP A 549 2.20 -6.71 8.76
C TRP A 549 3.51 -6.07 9.19
N ALA A 550 4.62 -6.83 9.15
CA ALA A 550 5.95 -6.29 9.48
C ALA A 550 6.35 -5.13 8.57
N VAL A 551 6.02 -5.20 7.27
CA VAL A 551 6.28 -4.11 6.31
C VAL A 551 5.41 -2.89 6.62
N ARG A 552 4.11 -3.06 6.82
CA ARG A 552 3.19 -1.95 7.17
C ARG A 552 3.67 -1.22 8.43
N ASP A 553 3.97 -1.97 9.47
CA ASP A 553 4.46 -1.42 10.74
C ASP A 553 5.77 -0.65 10.54
N ARG A 554 6.73 -1.22 9.81
CA ARG A 554 8.02 -0.57 9.55
C ARG A 554 7.91 0.70 8.70
N LEU A 555 7.00 0.75 7.74
CA LEU A 555 6.78 1.94 6.91
C LEU A 555 6.24 3.12 7.71
N THR A 556 5.48 2.88 8.79
CA THR A 556 5.02 3.94 9.69
C THR A 556 6.15 4.54 10.55
N ASP A 557 7.27 3.83 10.71
CA ASP A 557 8.43 4.24 11.51
C ASP A 557 9.65 4.60 10.63
N SER A 558 9.41 5.16 9.46
CA SER A 558 10.46 5.51 8.48
C SER A 558 11.48 6.51 9.02
N ALA A 559 11.09 7.39 9.92
CA ALA A 559 12.02 8.33 10.58
C ALA A 559 13.10 7.59 11.40
N ARG A 560 12.73 6.54 12.12
CA ARG A 560 13.67 5.68 12.85
C ARG A 560 14.58 4.89 11.92
N VAL A 561 14.08 4.46 10.77
CA VAL A 561 14.89 3.81 9.74
C VAL A 561 15.98 4.78 9.25
N LEU A 562 15.61 6.01 8.89
CA LEU A 562 16.57 7.05 8.48
C LEU A 562 17.61 7.35 9.55
N ASP A 563 17.21 7.42 10.81
CA ASP A 563 18.15 7.61 11.91
C ASP A 563 19.15 6.45 12.01
N SER A 564 18.67 5.21 11.89
CA SER A 564 19.54 4.03 11.90
C SER A 564 20.50 4.01 10.71
N VAL A 565 20.06 4.42 9.51
CA VAL A 565 20.92 4.56 8.33
C VAL A 565 22.03 5.58 8.59
N ARG A 566 21.69 6.78 9.09
CA ARG A 566 22.71 7.80 9.44
C ARG A 566 23.76 7.28 10.42
N ARG A 567 23.35 6.54 11.45
CA ARG A 567 24.26 5.94 12.41
C ARG A 567 25.18 4.91 11.76
N ILE A 568 24.65 4.04 10.89
CA ILE A 568 25.44 3.07 10.13
C ILE A 568 26.44 3.77 9.22
N LEU A 569 26.05 4.83 8.52
CA LEU A 569 26.96 5.60 7.66
C LEU A 569 28.08 6.25 8.45
N SER A 570 27.79 6.88 9.59
CA SER A 570 28.79 7.47 10.46
C SER A 570 29.79 6.44 10.97
N GLU A 571 29.30 5.28 11.39
CA GLU A 571 30.16 4.17 11.88
C GLU A 571 30.95 3.53 10.74
N ARG A 572 30.37 3.37 9.55
CA ARG A 572 31.07 2.90 8.35
C ARG A 572 32.29 3.79 8.06
N ASP A 573 32.10 5.09 8.04
CA ASP A 573 33.17 6.04 7.75
C ASP A 573 34.24 6.05 8.84
N ARG A 574 33.85 5.88 10.11
CA ARG A 574 34.78 5.73 11.23
C ARG A 574 35.62 4.46 11.08
N MET A 575 34.97 3.33 10.81
CA MET A 575 35.61 2.03 10.64
C MET A 575 36.50 1.99 9.39
N ALA A 576 36.09 2.58 8.30
CA ALA A 576 36.91 2.67 7.08
C ALA A 576 38.23 3.38 7.36
N ARG A 577 38.20 4.54 8.07
CA ARG A 577 39.41 5.27 8.46
C ARG A 577 40.29 4.48 9.44
N ALA A 578 39.70 3.77 10.39
CA ALA A 578 40.44 2.98 11.36
C ALA A 578 41.13 1.78 10.70
N LEU A 579 40.40 1.04 9.88
CA LEU A 579 40.90 -0.11 9.13
C LEU A 579 41.98 0.28 8.11
N ALA A 580 41.84 1.39 7.40
CA ALA A 580 42.85 1.86 6.45
C ALA A 580 44.20 2.21 7.09
N ARG A 581 44.25 2.43 8.40
CA ARG A 581 45.48 2.70 9.17
C ARG A 581 46.00 1.46 9.88
N HIS A 582 45.27 0.34 9.83
CA HIS A 582 45.60 -0.84 10.59
C HIS A 582 46.69 -1.68 9.89
N PRO A 583 47.75 -2.10 10.58
CA PRO A 583 48.88 -2.82 9.95
C PRO A 583 48.54 -4.15 9.27
N ALA A 584 47.46 -4.81 9.69
CA ALA A 584 47.01 -6.07 9.06
C ALA A 584 46.25 -5.83 7.77
N VAL A 585 45.84 -4.56 7.46
CA VAL A 585 45.01 -4.20 6.32
C VAL A 585 45.89 -3.64 5.20
N GLU A 586 45.73 -4.22 4.03
CA GLU A 586 46.34 -3.72 2.79
C GLU A 586 45.50 -2.62 2.15
N ARG A 587 44.19 -2.85 2.10
CA ARG A 587 43.25 -1.92 1.45
C ARG A 587 41.85 -2.02 2.02
N VAL A 588 41.18 -0.87 2.16
CA VAL A 588 39.73 -0.78 2.35
C VAL A 588 39.13 -0.25 1.05
N PHE A 589 38.18 -0.98 0.45
CA PHE A 589 37.48 -0.56 -0.73
C PHE A 589 36.46 0.54 -0.38
N PRO A 590 36.20 1.51 -1.28
CA PRO A 590 35.11 2.45 -1.12
C PRO A 590 33.78 1.71 -0.95
N SER A 591 32.90 2.25 -0.12
CA SER A 591 31.60 1.59 0.10
C SER A 591 30.46 2.59 0.24
N GLU A 592 29.39 2.32 -0.46
CA GLU A 592 28.06 2.94 -0.33
C GLU A 592 27.01 1.91 0.15
N ALA A 593 27.48 0.88 0.89
CA ALA A 593 26.65 -0.14 1.52
C ALA A 593 26.77 -0.08 3.05
N ASN A 594 26.15 -1.02 3.75
CA ASN A 594 26.26 -1.19 5.20
C ASN A 594 27.39 -2.14 5.62
N PHE A 595 28.43 -2.24 4.81
CA PHE A 595 29.60 -3.07 5.05
C PHE A 595 30.84 -2.45 4.39
N LEU A 596 32.01 -2.98 4.72
CA LEU A 596 33.29 -2.67 4.09
C LEU A 596 33.91 -3.95 3.53
N LEU A 597 34.43 -3.89 2.30
CA LEU A 597 35.34 -4.91 1.77
C LEU A 597 36.76 -4.53 2.15
N VAL A 598 37.44 -5.45 2.80
CA VAL A 598 38.80 -5.22 3.34
C VAL A 598 39.73 -6.26 2.78
N ARG A 599 40.83 -5.82 2.13
CA ARG A 599 41.95 -6.69 1.74
C ARG A 599 42.98 -6.68 2.85
N THR A 600 43.51 -7.84 3.19
CA THR A 600 44.45 -8.01 4.28
C THR A 600 45.76 -8.62 3.79
N HIS A 601 46.89 -8.29 4.41
CA HIS A 601 48.20 -8.81 4.02
C HIS A 601 48.34 -10.30 4.24
N GLN A 602 47.74 -10.86 5.30
CA GLN A 602 47.82 -12.26 5.71
C GLN A 602 46.42 -12.83 5.93
N HIS A 603 45.66 -12.93 4.83
CA HIS A 603 44.23 -13.20 4.86
C HIS A 603 43.85 -14.41 5.75
N GLU A 604 44.52 -15.56 5.56
CA GLU A 604 44.21 -16.78 6.32
C GLU A 604 44.42 -16.61 7.82
N ARG A 605 45.54 -15.94 8.21
CA ARG A 605 45.82 -15.65 9.63
C ARG A 605 44.81 -14.67 10.22
N VAL A 606 44.42 -13.66 9.47
CA VAL A 606 43.35 -12.70 9.88
C VAL A 606 42.06 -13.46 10.13
N MET A 607 41.65 -14.32 9.21
CA MET A 607 40.42 -15.12 9.34
C MET A 607 40.49 -16.09 10.52
N GLU A 608 41.63 -16.71 10.77
CA GLU A 608 41.84 -17.58 11.92
C GLU A 608 41.81 -16.81 13.24
N GLN A 609 42.48 -15.65 13.32
CA GLN A 609 42.50 -14.79 14.49
C GLN A 609 41.08 -14.27 14.83
N LEU A 610 40.31 -13.81 13.83
CA LEU A 610 38.95 -13.37 14.05
C LEU A 610 38.06 -14.50 14.56
N ARG A 611 38.18 -15.70 13.96
CA ARG A 611 37.45 -16.89 14.42
C ARG A 611 37.80 -17.25 15.84
N GLY A 612 39.11 -17.25 16.18
CA GLY A 612 39.60 -17.50 17.55
C GLY A 612 39.11 -16.48 18.58
N ALA A 613 38.85 -15.24 18.14
CA ALA A 613 38.26 -14.20 18.95
C ALA A 613 36.70 -14.22 19.00
N GLY A 614 36.05 -15.22 18.40
CA GLY A 614 34.61 -15.35 18.34
C GLY A 614 33.94 -14.35 17.38
N ILE A 615 34.68 -13.80 16.41
CA ILE A 615 34.19 -12.84 15.42
C ILE A 615 34.02 -13.54 14.08
N THR A 616 32.84 -13.44 13.51
CA THR A 616 32.53 -13.96 12.16
C THR A 616 32.39 -12.79 11.17
N VAL A 617 33.19 -12.85 10.10
CA VAL A 617 33.07 -11.98 8.93
C VAL A 617 32.85 -12.84 7.68
N ALA A 618 32.34 -12.24 6.60
CA ALA A 618 32.21 -13.00 5.36
C ALA A 618 33.56 -13.12 4.64
N ASP A 619 34.02 -14.37 4.43
CA ASP A 619 35.20 -14.64 3.60
C ASP A 619 34.81 -14.44 2.12
N THR A 620 35.43 -13.45 1.47
CA THR A 620 35.20 -13.08 0.08
C THR A 620 36.43 -13.37 -0.81
N ALA A 621 37.43 -14.08 -0.31
CA ALA A 621 38.67 -14.32 -1.03
C ALA A 621 38.48 -15.08 -2.35
N ARG A 622 37.41 -15.86 -2.49
CA ARG A 622 37.06 -16.54 -3.75
C ARG A 622 36.59 -15.55 -4.84
N LEU A 623 35.99 -14.43 -4.44
CA LEU A 623 35.46 -13.41 -5.34
C LEU A 623 36.50 -12.30 -5.61
N VAL A 624 37.16 -11.85 -4.55
CA VAL A 624 38.24 -10.86 -4.58
C VAL A 624 39.38 -11.36 -3.70
N PRO A 625 40.53 -11.74 -4.27
CA PRO A 625 41.62 -12.37 -3.54
C PRO A 625 42.07 -11.55 -2.31
N GLY A 626 42.27 -12.25 -1.20
CA GLY A 626 42.77 -11.69 0.05
C GLY A 626 41.80 -10.80 0.81
N THR A 627 40.47 -10.86 0.49
CA THR A 627 39.49 -9.99 1.10
C THR A 627 38.52 -10.71 2.04
N CYS A 628 38.02 -9.96 3.02
CA CYS A 628 36.83 -10.28 3.80
C CYS A 628 35.87 -9.08 3.81
N ARG A 629 34.54 -9.36 3.89
CA ARG A 629 33.51 -8.35 4.00
C ARG A 629 33.05 -8.22 5.46
N VAL A 630 33.20 -7.01 6.00
CA VAL A 630 32.87 -6.66 7.38
C VAL A 630 31.56 -5.87 7.39
N SER A 631 30.52 -6.42 7.99
CA SER A 631 29.25 -5.69 8.20
C SER A 631 29.44 -4.60 9.25
N ILE A 632 28.85 -3.42 9.04
CA ILE A 632 28.87 -2.34 10.01
C ILE A 632 27.83 -2.62 11.10
N ALA A 633 28.28 -2.57 12.34
CA ALA A 633 27.47 -2.72 13.53
C ALA A 633 27.61 -1.45 14.42
N ASP A 634 27.55 -1.58 15.73
CA ASP A 634 27.79 -0.47 16.64
C ASP A 634 29.30 -0.24 16.91
N GLU A 635 29.62 0.88 17.55
CA GLU A 635 31.01 1.27 17.87
C GLU A 635 31.73 0.24 18.73
N ARG A 636 31.03 -0.44 19.65
CA ARG A 636 31.57 -1.50 20.49
C ARG A 636 32.03 -2.70 19.68
N ALA A 637 31.18 -3.15 18.76
CA ALA A 637 31.50 -4.27 17.86
C ALA A 637 32.68 -3.90 16.95
N GLY A 638 32.69 -2.66 16.41
CA GLY A 638 33.80 -2.12 15.63
C GLY A 638 35.12 -2.09 16.41
N GLY A 639 35.09 -1.64 17.68
CA GLY A 639 36.23 -1.67 18.57
C GLY A 639 36.77 -3.10 18.82
N THR A 640 35.88 -4.04 19.11
CA THR A 640 36.21 -5.45 19.31
C THR A 640 36.92 -6.07 18.08
N LEU A 641 36.46 -5.74 16.87
CA LEU A 641 37.11 -6.16 15.63
C LEU A 641 38.53 -5.60 15.51
N LEU A 642 38.73 -4.30 15.75
CA LEU A 642 40.06 -3.67 15.66
C LEU A 642 41.03 -4.24 16.69
N ASP A 643 40.58 -4.50 17.92
CA ASP A 643 41.38 -5.14 18.97
C ASP A 643 41.79 -6.58 18.59
N ALA A 644 40.89 -7.34 17.95
CA ALA A 644 41.19 -8.68 17.48
C ALA A 644 42.22 -8.65 16.33
N LEU A 645 42.07 -7.73 15.38
CA LEU A 645 43.04 -7.55 14.29
C LEU A 645 44.43 -7.15 14.80
N SER A 646 44.55 -6.38 15.87
CA SER A 646 45.82 -5.94 16.47
C SER A 646 46.62 -7.07 17.07
N ARG A 647 46.02 -8.25 17.25
CA ARG A 647 46.69 -9.50 17.74
C ARG A 647 47.17 -10.41 16.61
N VAL A 648 46.94 -10.03 15.36
CA VAL A 648 47.51 -10.76 14.20
C VAL A 648 49.00 -10.49 14.19
N ARG A 649 49.81 -11.56 14.38
CA ARG A 649 51.26 -11.52 14.42
C ARG A 649 51.85 -11.94 13.07
#